data_178401a64ea2c8c33881d52cc440ea9c
#
_entry.id   178401a64ea2c8c33881d52cc440ea9c
#
_cell.length_a   1.000
_cell.length_b   1.000
_cell.length_c   1.000
_cell.angle_alpha   90.00
_cell.angle_beta   90.00
_cell.angle_gamma   90.00
#
_symmetry.space_group_name_H-M   'P 1'
#
loop_
_entity.id
_entity.type
_entity.pdbx_description
1 polymer ?
#
loop_
_entity_poly.entity_id
_entity_poly.type
_entity_poly.pdbx_seq_one_letter_code
_entity_poly.pdbx_strand_id
1 'polypeptide(L)'
;MIALAPALLWSMVVLPAIVGAVLALSPRAERIAAPVAISTAAATAGLAVAVSVLRPSVSVPFVLGTDFALAVDTLSALLVPTIAFVAALALLVATGEIADARPRFYGLMLLFAALALITATATTVPTLLFAWELMGAASYALIGFWWREDHRVSAGLTAFVTTRSADVGLYVAAAAALAGGAGLALADLGDASPGWRHVIAAGVLVAALGKAAQLPFSFWLSSAMAGPAPVSALLHSAAMVAMGGYLLLRLEPLLAVSGWAGPVTAWIGAATALVLGAVALAQRDLKQLLAASTCAQLGFVVLAAGVGSVAGGATHLVAHATTKALLFLVAGLWLTALGTKALPGLRGAGRRWPLLGVVTGLGALSLAGVAPLSMWATKDEILAAALEESIALYVVGLAAAALSAGYAAKILVVVWRRTSSEEAAQAQELHDSEQHGTREVPAVAYPPLVILATGAVVLGVLALGPWGAALARSLDGPNHPSAGVLELMISAVLALIVLGAVFRWGAPEPRWARGWLGLDAAVRDVVVTPTLRLADALARFDDRVLDAGVMAASGATLRVAQRAGRLDDRLLDGTVGAVSTGALRAADRAGHFDDRVFDGAVGRVTRGVRSLGALARRPQTGQLHHYYLQVVAILAVGFLLLFFVRG
;
A
#
# COMPACT_ATOMS: atom_id res chain seq x y z
N MET A 1 -36.07 -2.34 -0.68
CA MET A 1 -34.68 -2.10 -0.23
C MET A 1 -33.78 -3.31 -0.49
N ILE A 2 -34.21 -4.54 -0.18
CA ILE A 2 -33.37 -5.75 -0.37
C ILE A 2 -32.98 -5.95 -1.85
N ALA A 3 -33.89 -5.73 -2.81
CA ALA A 3 -33.60 -5.86 -4.25
C ALA A 3 -32.56 -4.84 -4.80
N LEU A 4 -32.31 -3.72 -4.09
CA LEU A 4 -31.34 -2.70 -4.48
C LEU A 4 -29.96 -2.90 -3.80
N ALA A 5 -29.88 -3.75 -2.80
CA ALA A 5 -28.65 -3.92 -2.01
C ALA A 5 -27.43 -4.36 -2.84
N PRO A 6 -27.53 -5.30 -3.82
CA PRO A 6 -26.45 -5.62 -4.73
C PRO A 6 -25.96 -4.42 -5.56
N ALA A 7 -26.90 -3.61 -6.07
CA ALA A 7 -26.56 -2.40 -6.83
C ALA A 7 -25.83 -1.36 -5.98
N LEU A 8 -26.17 -1.23 -4.69
CA LEU A 8 -25.47 -0.34 -3.77
C LEU A 8 -24.02 -0.80 -3.54
N LEU A 9 -23.76 -2.11 -3.42
CA LEU A 9 -22.42 -2.66 -3.26
C LEU A 9 -21.56 -2.39 -4.50
N TRP A 10 -22.11 -2.66 -5.68
CA TRP A 10 -21.46 -2.31 -6.95
C TRP A 10 -21.19 -0.81 -7.05
N SER A 11 -22.20 0.02 -6.74
CA SER A 11 -22.04 1.48 -6.80
C SER A 11 -20.93 1.98 -5.86
N MET A 12 -20.81 1.39 -4.67
CA MET A 12 -19.79 1.75 -3.69
C MET A 12 -18.35 1.58 -4.23
N VAL A 13 -18.10 0.55 -5.02
CA VAL A 13 -16.76 0.28 -5.57
C VAL A 13 -16.56 0.88 -6.95
N VAL A 14 -17.58 0.86 -7.81
CA VAL A 14 -17.49 1.30 -9.20
C VAL A 14 -17.48 2.83 -9.32
N LEU A 15 -18.29 3.54 -8.53
CA LEU A 15 -18.35 5.00 -8.59
C LEU A 15 -16.98 5.67 -8.34
N PRO A 16 -16.26 5.41 -7.23
CA PRO A 16 -14.95 6.00 -7.03
C PRO A 16 -13.91 5.47 -8.03
N ALA A 17 -14.04 4.25 -8.54
CA ALA A 17 -13.14 3.71 -9.55
C ALA A 17 -13.27 4.43 -10.89
N ILE A 18 -14.49 4.62 -11.39
CA ILE A 18 -14.75 5.34 -12.66
C ILE A 18 -14.30 6.79 -12.55
N VAL A 19 -14.84 7.50 -11.55
CA VAL A 19 -14.53 8.93 -11.39
C VAL A 19 -13.03 9.12 -11.16
N GLY A 20 -12.41 8.23 -10.40
CA GLY A 20 -10.98 8.23 -10.18
C GLY A 20 -10.18 8.06 -11.47
N ALA A 21 -10.55 7.08 -12.30
CA ALA A 21 -9.90 6.85 -13.59
C ALA A 21 -10.08 8.03 -14.54
N VAL A 22 -11.30 8.56 -14.65
CA VAL A 22 -11.60 9.72 -15.51
C VAL A 22 -10.80 10.94 -15.08
N LEU A 23 -10.75 11.26 -13.79
CA LEU A 23 -9.96 12.37 -13.29
C LEU A 23 -8.45 12.17 -13.55
N ALA A 24 -7.92 10.99 -13.24
CA ALA A 24 -6.50 10.70 -13.43
C ALA A 24 -6.03 10.84 -14.89
N LEU A 25 -6.93 10.56 -15.85
CA LEU A 25 -6.69 10.68 -17.28
C LEU A 25 -7.06 12.06 -17.88
N SER A 26 -7.62 12.96 -17.08
CA SER A 26 -8.13 14.28 -17.54
C SER A 26 -7.30 15.45 -16.99
N PRO A 27 -6.08 15.71 -17.46
CA PRO A 27 -5.21 16.75 -16.90
C PRO A 27 -5.82 18.18 -17.01
N ARG A 28 -6.83 18.36 -17.87
CA ARG A 28 -7.52 19.67 -18.02
C ARG A 28 -8.57 19.93 -16.93
N ALA A 29 -8.90 18.95 -16.10
CA ALA A 29 -9.95 19.05 -15.08
C ALA A 29 -9.50 19.74 -13.76
N GLU A 30 -8.43 20.54 -13.77
CA GLU A 30 -7.82 21.14 -12.57
C GLU A 30 -8.81 21.83 -11.62
N ARG A 31 -9.77 22.61 -12.17
CA ARG A 31 -10.73 23.38 -11.36
C ARG A 31 -11.82 22.52 -10.72
N ILE A 32 -12.21 21.43 -11.38
CA ILE A 32 -13.32 20.58 -10.94
C ILE A 32 -12.87 19.32 -10.22
N ALA A 33 -11.58 18.98 -10.27
CA ALA A 33 -11.05 17.73 -9.71
C ALA A 33 -11.36 17.56 -8.23
N ALA A 34 -11.08 18.57 -7.42
CA ALA A 34 -11.32 18.51 -5.98
C ALA A 34 -12.82 18.40 -5.63
N PRO A 35 -13.72 19.29 -6.11
CA PRO A 35 -15.15 19.17 -5.77
C PRO A 35 -15.76 17.85 -6.27
N VAL A 36 -15.41 17.38 -7.48
CA VAL A 36 -15.91 16.10 -8.00
C VAL A 36 -15.42 14.93 -7.13
N ALA A 37 -14.14 14.90 -6.79
CA ALA A 37 -13.59 13.83 -5.97
C ALA A 37 -14.17 13.80 -4.55
N ILE A 38 -14.33 14.97 -3.92
CA ILE A 38 -14.90 15.07 -2.57
C ILE A 38 -16.37 14.64 -2.58
N SER A 39 -17.15 15.08 -3.57
CA SER A 39 -18.56 14.68 -3.70
C SER A 39 -18.68 13.16 -3.93
N THR A 40 -17.80 12.60 -4.77
CA THR A 40 -17.74 11.14 -5.02
C THR A 40 -17.36 10.39 -3.75
N ALA A 41 -16.36 10.83 -3.01
CA ALA A 41 -15.95 10.19 -1.76
C ALA A 41 -17.03 10.29 -0.68
N ALA A 42 -17.74 11.41 -0.58
CA ALA A 42 -18.87 11.58 0.32
C ALA A 42 -20.04 10.63 -0.03
N ALA A 43 -20.38 10.52 -1.33
CA ALA A 43 -21.36 9.56 -1.80
C ALA A 43 -20.93 8.11 -1.51
N THR A 44 -19.65 7.77 -1.75
CA THR A 44 -19.07 6.47 -1.43
C THR A 44 -19.16 6.18 0.07
N ALA A 45 -18.92 7.15 0.94
CA ALA A 45 -19.06 7.00 2.39
C ALA A 45 -20.52 6.73 2.80
N GLY A 46 -21.49 7.40 2.17
CA GLY A 46 -22.92 7.12 2.37
C GLY A 46 -23.29 5.71 1.92
N LEU A 47 -22.80 5.28 0.74
CA LEU A 47 -22.99 3.91 0.24
C LEU A 47 -22.33 2.88 1.17
N ALA A 48 -21.15 3.16 1.69
CA ALA A 48 -20.42 2.30 2.61
C ALA A 48 -21.23 2.04 3.90
N VAL A 49 -21.87 3.05 4.46
CA VAL A 49 -22.79 2.89 5.60
C VAL A 49 -23.99 2.04 5.21
N ALA A 50 -24.63 2.31 4.06
CA ALA A 50 -25.80 1.57 3.61
C ALA A 50 -25.50 0.07 3.42
N VAL A 51 -24.39 -0.27 2.75
CA VAL A 51 -24.02 -1.69 2.53
C VAL A 51 -23.60 -2.38 3.82
N SER A 52 -23.01 -1.66 4.79
CA SER A 52 -22.66 -2.22 6.11
C SER A 52 -23.89 -2.63 6.92
N VAL A 53 -25.00 -1.90 6.75
CA VAL A 53 -26.30 -2.26 7.38
C VAL A 53 -27.00 -3.37 6.63
N LEU A 54 -27.03 -3.31 5.28
CA LEU A 54 -27.78 -4.25 4.43
C LEU A 54 -27.07 -5.57 4.18
N ARG A 55 -25.73 -5.61 4.31
CA ARG A 55 -24.84 -6.78 4.13
C ARG A 55 -25.08 -7.53 2.82
N PRO A 56 -25.01 -6.85 1.66
CA PRO A 56 -25.21 -7.49 0.36
C PRO A 56 -24.01 -8.35 -0.04
N SER A 57 -24.28 -9.29 -0.95
CA SER A 57 -23.28 -10.03 -1.70
C SER A 57 -23.53 -9.92 -3.19
N VAL A 58 -22.46 -9.93 -3.98
CA VAL A 58 -22.51 -9.92 -5.45
C VAL A 58 -21.43 -10.82 -6.01
N SER A 59 -21.70 -11.43 -7.17
CA SER A 59 -20.78 -12.34 -7.84
C SER A 59 -21.00 -12.25 -9.34
N VAL A 60 -19.90 -12.20 -10.10
CA VAL A 60 -19.91 -12.27 -11.57
C VAL A 60 -18.75 -13.17 -12.02
N PRO A 61 -18.94 -13.97 -13.10
CA PRO A 61 -17.87 -14.82 -13.62
C PRO A 61 -16.59 -14.02 -13.93
N PHE A 62 -15.44 -14.55 -13.52
CA PHE A 62 -14.15 -13.86 -13.66
C PHE A 62 -13.09 -14.74 -14.35
N VAL A 63 -12.06 -15.17 -13.67
CA VAL A 63 -10.93 -15.92 -14.23
C VAL A 63 -10.84 -17.32 -13.62
N LEU A 64 -10.24 -18.27 -14.33
CA LEU A 64 -9.99 -19.64 -13.86
C LEU A 64 -11.25 -20.38 -13.37
N GLY A 65 -12.43 -20.05 -13.94
CA GLY A 65 -13.70 -20.65 -13.53
C GLY A 65 -14.18 -20.18 -12.14
N THR A 66 -13.60 -19.13 -11.59
CA THR A 66 -14.04 -18.49 -10.35
C THR A 66 -14.79 -17.20 -10.63
N ASP A 67 -15.44 -16.68 -9.59
CA ASP A 67 -16.17 -15.42 -9.65
C ASP A 67 -15.35 -14.26 -9.10
N PHE A 68 -15.56 -13.08 -9.68
CA PHE A 68 -15.31 -11.82 -9.01
C PHE A 68 -16.44 -11.61 -8.00
N ALA A 69 -16.16 -11.88 -6.74
CA ALA A 69 -17.19 -11.94 -5.72
C ALA A 69 -16.86 -11.01 -4.54
N LEU A 70 -17.87 -10.24 -4.14
CA LEU A 70 -17.80 -9.29 -3.02
C LEU A 70 -18.95 -9.60 -2.06
N ALA A 71 -18.69 -9.56 -0.76
CA ALA A 71 -19.71 -9.64 0.27
C ALA A 71 -19.37 -8.73 1.45
N VAL A 72 -20.42 -8.20 2.08
CA VAL A 72 -20.28 -7.43 3.33
C VAL A 72 -20.77 -8.29 4.48
N ASP A 73 -19.85 -8.73 5.32
CA ASP A 73 -20.10 -9.46 6.56
C ASP A 73 -19.80 -8.58 7.80
N THR A 74 -19.80 -9.17 8.98
CA THR A 74 -19.57 -8.43 10.24
C THR A 74 -18.20 -7.77 10.29
N LEU A 75 -17.15 -8.44 9.79
CA LEU A 75 -15.79 -7.91 9.80
C LEU A 75 -15.63 -6.75 8.80
N SER A 76 -16.05 -6.96 7.55
CA SER A 76 -15.98 -5.92 6.51
C SER A 76 -16.93 -4.75 6.78
N ALA A 77 -18.07 -4.96 7.45
CA ALA A 77 -19.01 -3.90 7.82
C ALA A 77 -18.41 -2.86 8.77
N LEU A 78 -17.34 -3.18 9.50
CA LEU A 78 -16.58 -2.23 10.32
C LEU A 78 -15.57 -1.43 9.50
N LEU A 79 -14.90 -2.08 8.57
CA LEU A 79 -13.79 -1.47 7.83
C LEU A 79 -14.25 -0.66 6.62
N VAL A 80 -15.29 -1.11 5.92
CA VAL A 80 -15.81 -0.45 4.72
C VAL A 80 -16.19 1.01 4.97
N PRO A 81 -17.01 1.36 5.98
CA PRO A 81 -17.27 2.77 6.30
C PRO A 81 -16.01 3.49 6.79
N THR A 82 -15.15 2.83 7.58
CA THR A 82 -13.92 3.44 8.09
C THR A 82 -13.00 3.89 6.94
N ILE A 83 -12.76 3.03 5.93
CA ILE A 83 -11.96 3.37 4.76
C ILE A 83 -12.58 4.53 4.00
N ALA A 84 -13.88 4.47 3.73
CA ALA A 84 -14.58 5.47 2.93
C ALA A 84 -14.62 6.86 3.62
N PHE A 85 -14.87 6.91 4.92
CA PHE A 85 -14.85 8.15 5.70
C PHE A 85 -13.44 8.75 5.77
N VAL A 86 -12.41 7.94 6.07
CA VAL A 86 -11.02 8.44 6.11
C VAL A 86 -10.60 8.96 4.75
N ALA A 87 -10.97 8.28 3.65
CA ALA A 87 -10.69 8.76 2.30
C ALA A 87 -11.35 10.11 2.02
N ALA A 88 -12.63 10.27 2.34
CA ALA A 88 -13.36 11.53 2.14
C ALA A 88 -12.75 12.69 2.94
N LEU A 89 -12.40 12.46 4.20
CA LEU A 89 -11.80 13.47 5.08
C LEU A 89 -10.38 13.83 4.64
N ALA A 90 -9.58 12.86 4.19
CA ALA A 90 -8.24 13.09 3.65
C ALA A 90 -8.28 13.92 2.36
N LEU A 91 -9.23 13.62 1.44
CA LEU A 91 -9.44 14.40 0.21
C LEU A 91 -9.87 15.84 0.49
N LEU A 92 -10.67 16.05 1.53
CA LEU A 92 -11.07 17.41 1.93
C LEU A 92 -9.88 18.22 2.46
N VAL A 93 -9.03 17.65 3.30
CA VAL A 93 -7.79 18.31 3.78
C VAL A 93 -6.81 18.54 2.65
N ALA A 94 -6.71 17.63 1.68
CA ALA A 94 -5.82 17.76 0.52
C ALA A 94 -6.07 19.01 -0.33
N THR A 95 -7.26 19.63 -0.23
CA THR A 95 -7.55 20.89 -0.96
C THR A 95 -6.62 22.03 -0.55
N GLY A 96 -6.12 22.01 0.68
CA GLY A 96 -5.18 23.00 1.20
C GLY A 96 -3.70 22.67 0.98
N GLU A 97 -3.37 21.42 0.61
CA GLU A 97 -1.98 20.98 0.44
C GLU A 97 -1.58 20.79 -1.03
N ILE A 98 -2.51 20.34 -1.87
CA ILE A 98 -2.22 19.97 -3.27
C ILE A 98 -2.61 21.13 -4.19
N ALA A 99 -1.59 21.85 -4.67
CA ALA A 99 -1.78 22.98 -5.58
C ALA A 99 -1.80 22.54 -7.06
N ASP A 100 -0.91 21.61 -7.44
CA ASP A 100 -0.66 21.21 -8.82
C ASP A 100 -1.07 19.76 -9.11
N ALA A 101 -1.36 19.47 -10.38
CA ALA A 101 -1.75 18.14 -10.86
C ALA A 101 -2.92 17.52 -10.06
N ARG A 102 -3.87 18.37 -9.65
CA ARG A 102 -5.05 17.98 -8.87
C ARG A 102 -5.82 16.80 -9.47
N PRO A 103 -6.12 16.78 -10.78
CA PRO A 103 -6.86 15.67 -11.36
C PRO A 103 -6.19 14.34 -11.15
N ARG A 104 -4.87 14.26 -11.34
CA ARG A 104 -4.08 13.06 -11.12
C ARG A 104 -4.07 12.67 -9.64
N PHE A 105 -3.89 13.62 -8.74
CA PHE A 105 -3.90 13.36 -7.29
C PHE A 105 -5.24 12.80 -6.82
N TYR A 106 -6.32 13.54 -7.08
CA TYR A 106 -7.67 13.18 -6.64
C TYR A 106 -8.16 11.89 -7.31
N GLY A 107 -7.81 11.72 -8.60
CA GLY A 107 -8.12 10.49 -9.34
C GLY A 107 -7.45 9.26 -8.75
N LEU A 108 -6.15 9.33 -8.47
CA LEU A 108 -5.41 8.22 -7.84
C LEU A 108 -5.90 7.92 -6.43
N MET A 109 -6.25 8.92 -5.63
CA MET A 109 -6.80 8.72 -4.29
C MET A 109 -8.15 8.01 -4.31
N LEU A 110 -9.05 8.35 -5.25
CA LEU A 110 -10.33 7.65 -5.44
C LEU A 110 -10.13 6.22 -5.92
N LEU A 111 -9.26 5.99 -6.90
CA LEU A 111 -8.90 4.64 -7.38
C LEU A 111 -8.37 3.78 -6.24
N PHE A 112 -7.46 4.34 -5.45
CA PHE A 112 -6.89 3.65 -4.30
C PHE A 112 -7.96 3.29 -3.25
N ALA A 113 -8.88 4.21 -2.94
CA ALA A 113 -9.98 3.97 -2.02
C ALA A 113 -10.93 2.86 -2.55
N ALA A 114 -11.27 2.88 -3.85
CA ALA A 114 -12.07 1.84 -4.48
C ALA A 114 -11.43 0.46 -4.34
N LEU A 115 -10.11 0.36 -4.60
CA LEU A 115 -9.37 -0.90 -4.51
C LEU A 115 -9.28 -1.42 -3.07
N ALA A 116 -9.14 -0.53 -2.09
CA ALA A 116 -9.20 -0.89 -0.68
C ALA A 116 -10.58 -1.42 -0.27
N LEU A 117 -11.67 -0.82 -0.77
CA LEU A 117 -13.04 -1.28 -0.54
C LEU A 117 -13.29 -2.65 -1.19
N ILE A 118 -12.78 -2.89 -2.41
CA ILE A 118 -12.83 -4.21 -3.05
C ILE A 118 -12.04 -5.24 -2.23
N THR A 119 -10.83 -4.90 -1.79
CA THR A 119 -10.02 -5.79 -0.94
C THR A 119 -10.76 -6.19 0.34
N ALA A 120 -11.41 -5.21 1.01
CA ALA A 120 -12.14 -5.45 2.25
C ALA A 120 -13.41 -6.31 2.07
N THR A 121 -13.98 -6.37 0.87
CA THR A 121 -15.21 -7.10 0.57
C THR A 121 -14.98 -8.35 -0.28
N ALA A 122 -13.77 -8.61 -0.74
CA ALA A 122 -13.42 -9.77 -1.56
C ALA A 122 -13.69 -11.09 -0.81
N THR A 123 -14.31 -12.07 -1.51
CA THR A 123 -14.58 -13.41 -0.97
C THR A 123 -13.84 -14.51 -1.70
N THR A 124 -13.18 -14.20 -2.83
CA THR A 124 -12.36 -15.15 -3.58
C THR A 124 -10.92 -14.65 -3.71
N VAL A 125 -9.98 -15.57 -3.80
CA VAL A 125 -8.55 -15.26 -3.98
C VAL A 125 -8.30 -14.44 -5.25
N PRO A 126 -8.90 -14.71 -6.44
CA PRO A 126 -8.71 -13.88 -7.62
C PRO A 126 -9.22 -12.46 -7.45
N THR A 127 -10.37 -12.25 -6.80
CA THR A 127 -10.88 -10.89 -6.50
C THR A 127 -9.94 -10.15 -5.55
N LEU A 128 -9.48 -10.85 -4.50
CA LEU A 128 -8.52 -10.31 -3.54
C LEU A 128 -7.21 -9.91 -4.24
N LEU A 129 -6.61 -10.82 -5.02
CA LEU A 129 -5.37 -10.57 -5.76
C LEU A 129 -5.50 -9.38 -6.72
N PHE A 130 -6.59 -9.31 -7.48
CA PHE A 130 -6.85 -8.20 -8.38
C PHE A 130 -6.79 -6.85 -7.66
N ALA A 131 -7.57 -6.70 -6.59
CA ALA A 131 -7.61 -5.45 -5.83
C ALA A 131 -6.29 -5.17 -5.07
N TRP A 132 -5.68 -6.20 -4.49
CA TRP A 132 -4.45 -6.14 -3.73
C TRP A 132 -3.26 -5.64 -4.53
N GLU A 133 -3.13 -6.12 -5.78
CA GLU A 133 -2.07 -5.73 -6.68
C GLU A 133 -2.24 -4.30 -7.22
N LEU A 134 -3.47 -3.97 -7.62
CA LEU A 134 -3.76 -2.62 -8.10
C LEU A 134 -3.65 -1.58 -6.97
N MET A 135 -4.02 -1.94 -5.76
CA MET A 135 -3.80 -1.10 -4.57
C MET A 135 -2.30 -0.84 -4.36
N GLY A 136 -1.44 -1.86 -4.55
CA GLY A 136 0.02 -1.72 -4.53
C GLY A 136 0.52 -0.75 -5.62
N ALA A 137 0.05 -0.90 -6.86
CA ALA A 137 0.41 -0.03 -7.97
C ALA A 137 -0.07 1.43 -7.76
N ALA A 138 -1.30 1.61 -7.28
CA ALA A 138 -1.83 2.94 -6.96
C ALA A 138 -1.05 3.61 -5.82
N SER A 139 -0.61 2.83 -4.81
CA SER A 139 0.22 3.33 -3.72
C SER A 139 1.58 3.83 -4.21
N TYR A 140 2.22 3.10 -5.13
CA TYR A 140 3.46 3.54 -5.76
C TYR A 140 3.29 4.90 -6.44
N ALA A 141 2.23 5.06 -7.26
CA ALA A 141 1.94 6.30 -7.95
C ALA A 141 1.65 7.48 -7.00
N LEU A 142 1.03 7.20 -5.84
CA LEU A 142 0.73 8.18 -4.81
C LEU A 142 1.95 8.56 -3.96
N ILE A 143 2.80 7.61 -3.59
CA ILE A 143 4.04 7.89 -2.84
C ILE A 143 5.01 8.69 -3.72
N GLY A 144 5.18 8.29 -4.99
CA GLY A 144 5.98 8.98 -6.00
C GLY A 144 5.23 10.12 -6.70
N PHE A 145 4.20 10.72 -6.08
CA PHE A 145 3.34 11.74 -6.74
C PHE A 145 4.13 12.90 -7.35
N TRP A 146 5.13 13.42 -6.63
CA TRP A 146 6.06 14.44 -7.13
C TRP A 146 7.21 13.79 -7.92
N TRP A 147 6.88 13.17 -9.00
CA TRP A 147 7.74 12.31 -9.82
C TRP A 147 8.99 12.99 -10.43
N ARG A 148 9.06 14.34 -10.39
CA ARG A 148 10.24 15.09 -10.81
C ARG A 148 11.36 15.06 -9.77
N GLU A 149 11.10 14.56 -8.57
CA GLU A 149 12.06 14.41 -7.49
C GLU A 149 12.48 12.94 -7.39
N ASP A 150 13.68 12.59 -7.88
CA ASP A 150 14.17 11.20 -8.00
C ASP A 150 14.11 10.43 -6.68
N HIS A 151 14.37 11.09 -5.55
CA HIS A 151 14.32 10.45 -4.25
C HIS A 151 12.90 9.98 -3.88
N ARG A 152 11.85 10.68 -4.32
CA ARG A 152 10.45 10.30 -4.07
C ARG A 152 10.01 9.14 -4.96
N VAL A 153 10.47 9.13 -6.20
CA VAL A 153 10.25 8.00 -7.13
C VAL A 153 10.95 6.75 -6.58
N SER A 154 12.20 6.88 -6.14
CA SER A 154 12.95 5.79 -5.51
C SER A 154 12.28 5.28 -4.23
N ALA A 155 11.74 6.18 -3.40
CA ALA A 155 10.99 5.84 -2.20
C ALA A 155 9.71 5.04 -2.53
N GLY A 156 8.94 5.49 -3.53
CA GLY A 156 7.78 4.76 -4.04
C GLY A 156 8.16 3.38 -4.58
N LEU A 157 9.26 3.30 -5.34
CA LEU A 157 9.76 2.05 -5.88
C LEU A 157 10.17 1.07 -4.76
N THR A 158 10.87 1.53 -3.73
CA THR A 158 11.24 0.72 -2.58
C THR A 158 10.00 0.15 -1.89
N ALA A 159 8.97 0.98 -1.64
CA ALA A 159 7.72 0.54 -1.04
C ALA A 159 7.01 -0.50 -1.92
N PHE A 160 6.93 -0.24 -3.23
CA PHE A 160 6.27 -1.13 -4.18
C PHE A 160 6.98 -2.48 -4.31
N VAL A 161 8.30 -2.48 -4.56
CA VAL A 161 9.06 -3.72 -4.77
C VAL A 161 9.05 -4.58 -3.50
N THR A 162 9.18 -3.96 -2.32
CA THR A 162 9.15 -4.69 -1.05
C THR A 162 7.80 -5.36 -0.82
N THR A 163 6.69 -4.62 -0.98
CA THR A 163 5.36 -5.21 -0.81
C THR A 163 5.06 -6.23 -1.90
N ARG A 164 5.45 -5.96 -3.15
CA ARG A 164 5.28 -6.87 -4.28
C ARG A 164 6.02 -8.19 -4.10
N SER A 165 7.24 -8.14 -3.55
CA SER A 165 8.01 -9.35 -3.24
C SER A 165 7.30 -10.23 -2.21
N ALA A 166 6.67 -9.62 -1.21
CA ALA A 166 5.87 -10.36 -0.23
C ALA A 166 4.55 -10.87 -0.84
N ASP A 167 3.92 -10.12 -1.74
CA ASP A 167 2.66 -10.47 -2.41
C ASP A 167 2.76 -11.77 -3.24
N VAL A 168 3.98 -12.16 -3.66
CA VAL A 168 4.24 -13.49 -4.27
C VAL A 168 3.71 -14.63 -3.38
N GLY A 169 3.71 -14.44 -2.07
CA GLY A 169 3.13 -15.38 -1.11
C GLY A 169 1.66 -15.69 -1.40
N LEU A 170 0.83 -14.70 -1.80
CA LEU A 170 -0.57 -14.94 -2.17
C LEU A 170 -0.71 -15.77 -3.46
N TYR A 171 0.19 -15.60 -4.43
CA TYR A 171 0.18 -16.44 -5.64
C TYR A 171 0.55 -17.88 -5.32
N VAL A 172 1.54 -18.08 -4.44
CA VAL A 172 1.89 -19.41 -3.93
C VAL A 172 0.72 -20.01 -3.17
N ALA A 173 0.04 -19.22 -2.33
CA ALA A 173 -1.14 -19.66 -1.59
C ALA A 173 -2.28 -20.06 -2.53
N ALA A 174 -2.55 -19.28 -3.60
CA ALA A 174 -3.56 -19.60 -4.60
C ALA A 174 -3.25 -20.91 -5.34
N ALA A 175 -2.00 -21.10 -5.78
CA ALA A 175 -1.56 -22.33 -6.43
C ALA A 175 -1.67 -23.54 -5.48
N ALA A 176 -1.27 -23.36 -4.22
CA ALA A 176 -1.37 -24.39 -3.19
C ALA A 176 -2.83 -24.75 -2.85
N ALA A 177 -3.75 -23.77 -2.85
CA ALA A 177 -5.17 -24.01 -2.63
C ALA A 177 -5.79 -24.89 -3.74
N LEU A 178 -5.45 -24.62 -4.99
CA LEU A 178 -5.88 -25.45 -6.13
C LEU A 178 -5.26 -26.85 -6.05
N ALA A 179 -3.96 -26.97 -5.78
CA ALA A 179 -3.26 -28.24 -5.66
C ALA A 179 -3.77 -29.06 -4.45
N GLY A 180 -4.15 -28.38 -3.37
CA GLY A 180 -4.68 -28.98 -2.14
C GLY A 180 -6.18 -29.31 -2.18
N GLY A 181 -6.89 -28.97 -3.28
CA GLY A 181 -8.30 -29.28 -3.47
C GLY A 181 -9.29 -28.36 -2.75
N ALA A 182 -8.84 -27.25 -2.15
CA ALA A 182 -9.71 -26.30 -1.45
C ALA A 182 -10.48 -25.35 -2.37
N GLY A 183 -10.06 -25.20 -3.63
CA GLY A 183 -10.59 -24.15 -4.50
C GLY A 183 -10.02 -22.76 -4.18
N LEU A 184 -10.71 -21.70 -4.62
CA LEU A 184 -10.24 -20.33 -4.50
C LEU A 184 -11.18 -19.40 -3.70
N ALA A 185 -12.19 -19.92 -3.01
CA ALA A 185 -12.96 -19.15 -2.04
C ALA A 185 -12.11 -18.96 -0.76
N LEU A 186 -12.11 -17.74 -0.22
CA LEU A 186 -11.30 -17.43 0.96
C LEU A 186 -11.71 -18.24 2.19
N ALA A 187 -13.02 -18.56 2.31
CA ALA A 187 -13.54 -19.35 3.42
C ALA A 187 -13.04 -20.81 3.41
N ASP A 188 -12.76 -21.35 2.23
CA ASP A 188 -12.46 -22.77 2.04
C ASP A 188 -10.94 -23.08 2.10
N LEU A 189 -10.09 -22.07 2.22
CA LEU A 189 -8.63 -22.24 2.21
C LEU A 189 -8.12 -23.18 3.34
N GLY A 190 -8.84 -23.22 4.46
CA GLY A 190 -8.57 -24.12 5.58
C GLY A 190 -8.87 -25.60 5.28
N ASP A 191 -9.67 -25.90 4.26
CA ASP A 191 -10.09 -27.24 3.90
C ASP A 191 -9.09 -27.96 2.98
N ALA A 192 -8.03 -27.29 2.56
CA ALA A 192 -6.95 -27.89 1.80
C ALA A 192 -6.32 -29.07 2.55
N SER A 193 -5.82 -30.05 1.79
CA SER A 193 -5.10 -31.17 2.38
C SER A 193 -3.91 -30.70 3.25
N PRO A 194 -3.56 -31.41 4.33
CA PRO A 194 -2.71 -30.89 5.41
C PRO A 194 -1.39 -30.26 4.94
N GLY A 195 -0.66 -30.88 3.99
CA GLY A 195 0.59 -30.35 3.47
C GLY A 195 0.40 -29.01 2.73
N TRP A 196 -0.61 -28.93 1.88
CA TRP A 196 -0.90 -27.73 1.11
C TRP A 196 -1.46 -26.60 2.00
N ARG A 197 -2.22 -26.93 3.02
CA ARG A 197 -2.70 -25.98 4.02
C ARG A 197 -1.58 -25.18 4.67
N HIS A 198 -0.46 -25.84 5.02
CA HIS A 198 0.70 -25.16 5.57
C HIS A 198 1.37 -24.20 4.57
N VAL A 199 1.40 -24.56 3.28
CA VAL A 199 1.92 -23.70 2.22
C VAL A 199 1.00 -22.47 2.03
N ILE A 200 -0.32 -22.68 2.05
CA ILE A 200 -1.30 -21.59 1.97
C ILE A 200 -1.11 -20.62 3.14
N ALA A 201 -1.07 -21.14 4.37
CA ALA A 201 -0.90 -20.32 5.57
C ALA A 201 0.42 -19.53 5.55
N ALA A 202 1.52 -20.15 5.13
CA ALA A 202 2.82 -19.47 5.00
C ALA A 202 2.77 -18.36 3.94
N GLY A 203 2.18 -18.64 2.76
CA GLY A 203 2.05 -17.65 1.68
C GLY A 203 1.19 -16.45 2.09
N VAL A 204 0.05 -16.69 2.71
CA VAL A 204 -0.84 -15.65 3.27
C VAL A 204 -0.11 -14.82 4.32
N LEU A 205 0.59 -15.47 5.25
CA LEU A 205 1.33 -14.80 6.31
C LEU A 205 2.40 -13.86 5.73
N VAL A 206 3.23 -14.32 4.80
CA VAL A 206 4.28 -13.49 4.19
C VAL A 206 3.69 -12.28 3.48
N ALA A 207 2.63 -12.45 2.68
CA ALA A 207 1.98 -11.35 1.97
C ALA A 207 1.35 -10.33 2.93
N ALA A 208 0.68 -10.80 3.97
CA ALA A 208 0.06 -9.95 4.98
C ALA A 208 1.12 -9.16 5.78
N LEU A 209 2.22 -9.79 6.20
CA LEU A 209 3.32 -9.13 6.90
C LEU A 209 3.98 -8.05 6.04
N GLY A 210 4.18 -8.31 4.74
CA GLY A 210 4.70 -7.34 3.78
C GLY A 210 3.81 -6.10 3.69
N LYS A 211 2.51 -6.29 3.49
CA LYS A 211 1.54 -5.19 3.37
C LYS A 211 1.34 -4.44 4.68
N ALA A 212 1.28 -5.14 5.81
CA ALA A 212 1.16 -4.56 7.15
C ALA A 212 2.45 -3.93 7.68
N ALA A 213 3.52 -3.91 6.89
CA ALA A 213 4.84 -3.37 7.28
C ALA A 213 5.36 -3.98 8.60
N GLN A 214 5.17 -5.28 8.77
CA GLN A 214 5.71 -6.02 9.92
C GLN A 214 7.16 -6.42 9.69
N LEU A 215 7.88 -6.79 10.73
CA LEU A 215 9.23 -7.32 10.60
C LEU A 215 9.23 -8.60 9.72
N PRO A 216 10.18 -8.75 8.80
CA PRO A 216 11.32 -7.85 8.51
C PRO A 216 11.01 -6.74 7.48
N PHE A 217 9.79 -6.62 6.97
CA PHE A 217 9.41 -5.74 5.86
C PHE A 217 9.16 -4.27 6.27
N SER A 218 9.28 -3.90 7.54
CA SER A 218 8.87 -2.59 8.08
C SER A 218 9.54 -1.36 7.45
N PHE A 219 10.73 -1.50 6.89
CA PHE A 219 11.56 -0.41 6.37
C PHE A 219 10.92 0.35 5.18
N TRP A 220 10.09 -0.31 4.36
CA TRP A 220 9.44 0.34 3.23
C TRP A 220 8.50 1.47 3.68
N LEU A 221 7.92 1.34 4.89
CA LEU A 221 7.01 2.37 5.40
C LEU A 221 7.75 3.67 5.75
N SER A 222 9.03 3.59 6.17
CA SER A 222 9.90 4.74 6.30
C SER A 222 10.07 5.48 4.98
N SER A 223 10.39 4.75 3.92
CA SER A 223 10.55 5.32 2.57
C SER A 223 9.25 5.95 2.07
N ALA A 224 8.09 5.32 2.33
CA ALA A 224 6.78 5.82 1.92
C ALA A 224 6.41 7.21 2.51
N MET A 225 7.11 7.67 3.55
CA MET A 225 6.89 9.01 4.12
C MET A 225 7.35 10.16 3.21
N ALA A 226 7.98 9.88 2.08
CA ALA A 226 8.27 10.84 1.03
C ALA A 226 7.01 11.31 0.26
N GLY A 227 5.90 10.59 0.35
CA GLY A 227 4.62 10.96 -0.27
C GLY A 227 3.90 12.12 0.45
N PRO A 228 2.88 12.73 -0.20
CA PRO A 228 2.04 13.78 0.40
C PRO A 228 1.38 13.32 1.71
N ALA A 229 1.12 14.26 2.64
CA ALA A 229 0.53 13.90 3.93
C ALA A 229 -0.90 13.32 3.82
N PRO A 230 -1.81 13.78 2.95
CA PRO A 230 -3.11 13.14 2.76
C PRO A 230 -3.00 11.71 2.21
N VAL A 231 -1.96 11.42 1.40
CA VAL A 231 -1.64 10.05 0.97
C VAL A 231 -1.25 9.21 2.17
N SER A 232 -0.32 9.69 3.00
CA SER A 232 0.10 8.99 4.22
C SER A 232 -1.08 8.75 5.17
N ALA A 233 -2.00 9.71 5.27
CA ALA A 233 -3.20 9.59 6.12
C ALA A 233 -4.14 8.47 5.66
N LEU A 234 -4.35 8.26 4.37
CA LEU A 234 -5.20 7.18 3.88
C LEU A 234 -4.47 5.84 3.84
N LEU A 235 -3.28 5.79 3.20
CA LEU A 235 -2.54 4.55 2.95
C LEU A 235 -2.10 3.87 4.25
N HIS A 236 -1.61 4.66 5.21
CA HIS A 236 -0.94 4.13 6.40
C HIS A 236 -1.82 4.12 7.65
N SER A 237 -3.07 4.58 7.55
CA SER A 237 -4.03 4.49 8.66
C SER A 237 -5.13 3.47 8.43
N ALA A 238 -5.87 3.58 7.32
CA ALA A 238 -7.14 2.89 7.11
C ALA A 238 -7.13 1.88 5.96
N ALA A 239 -6.15 1.97 5.04
CA ALA A 239 -6.22 1.22 3.80
C ALA A 239 -5.02 0.27 3.63
N MET A 240 -3.94 0.64 2.95
CA MET A 240 -2.91 -0.30 2.50
C MET A 240 -2.37 -1.20 3.63
N VAL A 241 -1.83 -0.59 4.69
CA VAL A 241 -1.23 -1.34 5.81
C VAL A 241 -2.29 -2.07 6.65
N ALA A 242 -3.48 -1.46 6.78
CA ALA A 242 -4.61 -2.06 7.47
C ALA A 242 -5.08 -3.35 6.79
N MET A 243 -5.05 -3.41 5.45
CA MET A 243 -5.45 -4.59 4.69
C MET A 243 -4.56 -5.80 4.95
N GLY A 244 -3.27 -5.61 5.28
CA GLY A 244 -2.41 -6.72 5.70
C GLY A 244 -2.88 -7.35 7.03
N GLY A 245 -3.15 -6.53 8.05
CA GLY A 245 -3.73 -7.00 9.31
C GLY A 245 -5.13 -7.59 9.12
N TYR A 246 -5.97 -6.91 8.33
CA TYR A 246 -7.31 -7.38 7.99
C TYR A 246 -7.31 -8.77 7.33
N LEU A 247 -6.38 -9.03 6.42
CA LEU A 247 -6.27 -10.34 5.76
C LEU A 247 -6.00 -11.46 6.77
N LEU A 248 -5.15 -11.22 7.78
CA LEU A 248 -4.90 -12.21 8.83
C LEU A 248 -6.13 -12.42 9.73
N LEU A 249 -6.85 -11.33 10.08
CA LEU A 249 -8.12 -11.45 10.82
C LEU A 249 -9.19 -12.19 10.00
N ARG A 250 -9.26 -11.95 8.68
CA ARG A 250 -10.17 -12.63 7.76
C ARG A 250 -9.88 -14.12 7.64
N LEU A 251 -8.61 -14.49 7.65
CA LEU A 251 -8.13 -15.86 7.50
C LEU A 251 -7.67 -16.48 8.83
N GLU A 252 -8.16 -15.95 9.97
CA GLU A 252 -7.92 -16.52 11.28
C GLU A 252 -8.26 -18.03 11.33
N PRO A 253 -9.38 -18.51 10.75
CA PRO A 253 -9.67 -19.95 10.74
C PRO A 253 -8.58 -20.80 10.06
N LEU A 254 -7.93 -20.29 9.00
CA LEU A 254 -6.79 -20.94 8.36
C LEU A 254 -5.57 -20.97 9.30
N LEU A 255 -5.32 -19.88 10.04
CA LEU A 255 -4.21 -19.80 11.00
C LEU A 255 -4.42 -20.83 12.14
N ALA A 256 -5.65 -20.91 12.68
CA ALA A 256 -6.02 -21.82 13.75
C ALA A 256 -5.84 -23.30 13.33
N VAL A 257 -6.40 -23.71 12.17
CA VAL A 257 -6.33 -25.11 11.72
C VAL A 257 -4.92 -25.51 11.26
N SER A 258 -4.04 -24.56 11.01
CA SER A 258 -2.63 -24.82 10.63
C SER A 258 -1.74 -25.15 11.82
N GLY A 259 -2.18 -24.92 13.06
CA GLY A 259 -1.48 -25.19 14.31
C GLY A 259 -0.30 -24.26 14.60
N TRP A 260 0.70 -24.18 13.73
CA TRP A 260 1.88 -23.32 13.90
C TRP A 260 1.64 -21.85 13.53
N ALA A 261 0.71 -21.61 12.59
CA ALA A 261 0.58 -20.28 11.97
C ALA A 261 0.04 -19.25 12.96
N GLY A 262 -0.92 -19.59 13.80
CA GLY A 262 -1.43 -18.74 14.88
C GLY A 262 -0.33 -18.24 15.81
N PRO A 263 0.38 -19.14 16.53
CA PRO A 263 1.48 -18.76 17.42
C PRO A 263 2.60 -17.95 16.74
N VAL A 264 3.01 -18.31 15.52
CA VAL A 264 4.03 -17.56 14.78
C VAL A 264 3.54 -16.16 14.45
N THR A 265 2.29 -16.01 14.01
CA THR A 265 1.65 -14.71 13.72
C THR A 265 1.61 -13.85 14.99
N ALA A 266 1.19 -14.42 16.12
CA ALA A 266 1.13 -13.72 17.40
C ALA A 266 2.50 -13.19 17.83
N TRP A 267 3.55 -14.01 17.77
CA TRP A 267 4.89 -13.59 18.16
C TRP A 267 5.52 -12.57 17.20
N ILE A 268 5.29 -12.67 15.89
CA ILE A 268 5.74 -11.65 14.93
C ILE A 268 5.04 -10.32 15.22
N GLY A 269 3.73 -10.35 15.48
CA GLY A 269 2.96 -9.16 15.85
C GLY A 269 3.48 -8.50 17.13
N ALA A 270 3.65 -9.27 18.19
CA ALA A 270 4.15 -8.80 19.48
C ALA A 270 5.58 -8.25 19.38
N ALA A 271 6.48 -8.96 18.68
CA ALA A 271 7.86 -8.51 18.45
C ALA A 271 7.90 -7.21 17.63
N THR A 272 7.07 -7.10 16.58
CA THR A 272 6.98 -5.88 15.77
C THR A 272 6.45 -4.72 16.62
N ALA A 273 5.40 -4.94 17.42
CA ALA A 273 4.83 -3.92 18.29
C ALA A 273 5.89 -3.36 19.26
N LEU A 274 6.67 -4.24 19.86
CA LEU A 274 7.73 -3.86 20.81
C LEU A 274 8.89 -3.14 20.10
N VAL A 275 9.48 -3.76 19.08
CA VAL A 275 10.71 -3.27 18.43
C VAL A 275 10.45 -1.98 17.66
N LEU A 276 9.38 -1.92 16.86
CA LEU A 276 9.01 -0.72 16.12
C LEU A 276 8.43 0.39 17.04
N GLY A 277 7.90 0.03 18.22
CA GLY A 277 7.61 0.97 19.28
C GLY A 277 8.86 1.71 19.78
N ALA A 278 9.98 0.99 19.96
CA ALA A 278 11.27 1.59 20.30
C ALA A 278 11.84 2.43 19.14
N VAL A 279 11.66 1.98 17.89
CA VAL A 279 12.01 2.77 16.69
C VAL A 279 11.21 4.08 16.66
N ALA A 280 9.89 4.05 16.90
CA ALA A 280 9.05 5.24 16.94
C ALA A 280 9.51 6.24 18.01
N LEU A 281 9.84 5.75 19.20
CA LEU A 281 10.35 6.58 20.30
C LEU A 281 11.67 7.30 19.95
N ALA A 282 12.52 6.66 19.14
CA ALA A 282 13.83 7.20 18.73
C ALA A 282 13.74 8.22 17.59
N GLN A 283 12.62 8.33 16.86
CA GLN A 283 12.49 9.21 15.70
C GLN A 283 12.48 10.69 16.08
N ARG A 284 13.05 11.52 15.19
CA ARG A 284 13.11 12.99 15.31
C ARG A 284 12.29 13.74 14.27
N ASP A 285 11.65 13.02 13.37
CA ASP A 285 10.70 13.51 12.37
C ASP A 285 9.32 12.98 12.72
N LEU A 286 8.27 13.83 12.64
CA LEU A 286 6.93 13.45 13.05
C LEU A 286 6.33 12.39 12.12
N LYS A 287 6.52 12.51 10.79
CA LYS A 287 6.02 11.50 9.84
C LYS A 287 6.72 10.15 10.05
N GLN A 288 8.03 10.16 10.31
CA GLN A 288 8.79 8.94 10.62
C GLN A 288 8.35 8.29 11.95
N LEU A 289 8.11 9.11 12.98
CA LEU A 289 7.56 8.62 14.25
C LEU A 289 6.20 7.97 14.02
N LEU A 290 5.31 8.62 13.28
CA LEU A 290 3.99 8.11 12.97
C LEU A 290 4.07 6.83 12.12
N ALA A 291 5.01 6.71 11.18
CA ALA A 291 5.23 5.51 10.38
C ALA A 291 5.65 4.32 11.26
N ALA A 292 6.70 4.48 12.06
CA ALA A 292 7.17 3.41 12.95
C ALA A 292 6.09 3.02 13.98
N SER A 293 5.35 4.00 14.51
CA SER A 293 4.22 3.72 15.40
C SER A 293 3.04 3.05 14.67
N THR A 294 2.90 3.21 13.35
CA THR A 294 1.92 2.45 12.57
C THR A 294 2.31 0.97 12.50
N CYS A 295 3.57 0.65 12.18
CA CYS A 295 4.05 -0.73 12.24
C CYS A 295 3.80 -1.35 13.62
N ALA A 296 4.10 -0.61 14.69
CA ALA A 296 3.90 -1.08 16.06
C ALA A 296 2.41 -1.33 16.38
N GLN A 297 1.50 -0.42 16.00
CA GLN A 297 0.06 -0.60 16.25
C GLN A 297 -0.54 -1.74 15.42
N LEU A 298 -0.12 -1.89 14.17
CA LEU A 298 -0.51 -3.06 13.35
C LEU A 298 0.08 -4.35 13.90
N GLY A 299 1.20 -4.30 14.62
CA GLY A 299 1.70 -5.43 15.39
C GLY A 299 0.69 -5.97 16.40
N PHE A 300 -0.10 -5.10 17.05
CA PHE A 300 -1.22 -5.54 17.91
C PHE A 300 -2.34 -6.22 17.11
N VAL A 301 -2.63 -5.74 15.89
CA VAL A 301 -3.63 -6.38 15.02
C VAL A 301 -3.16 -7.77 14.56
N VAL A 302 -1.87 -7.90 14.21
CA VAL A 302 -1.26 -9.17 13.84
C VAL A 302 -1.22 -10.12 15.04
N LEU A 303 -0.90 -9.61 16.24
CA LEU A 303 -1.01 -10.37 17.49
C LEU A 303 -2.44 -10.87 17.70
N ALA A 304 -3.44 -9.99 17.52
CA ALA A 304 -4.87 -10.33 17.66
C ALA A 304 -5.28 -11.47 16.73
N ALA A 305 -4.88 -11.41 15.44
CA ALA A 305 -5.13 -12.48 14.48
C ALA A 305 -4.47 -13.81 14.89
N GLY A 306 -3.27 -13.73 15.47
CA GLY A 306 -2.53 -14.91 15.91
C GLY A 306 -3.08 -15.59 17.15
N VAL A 307 -3.78 -14.85 18.05
CA VAL A 307 -4.42 -15.38 19.26
C VAL A 307 -5.95 -15.54 19.11
N GLY A 308 -6.50 -15.42 17.90
CA GLY A 308 -7.91 -15.63 17.63
C GLY A 308 -8.85 -14.50 18.09
N SER A 309 -8.34 -13.31 18.44
CA SER A 309 -9.15 -12.14 18.83
C SER A 309 -9.50 -11.28 17.60
N VAL A 310 -10.38 -11.78 16.73
CA VAL A 310 -10.78 -11.08 15.50
C VAL A 310 -11.51 -9.79 15.82
N ALA A 311 -12.41 -9.81 16.80
CA ALA A 311 -13.15 -8.62 17.25
C ALA A 311 -12.21 -7.56 17.84
N GLY A 312 -11.27 -7.95 18.70
CA GLY A 312 -10.24 -7.06 19.25
C GLY A 312 -9.38 -6.44 18.16
N GLY A 313 -8.90 -7.25 17.21
CA GLY A 313 -8.13 -6.78 16.06
C GLY A 313 -8.92 -5.83 15.15
N ALA A 314 -10.18 -6.13 14.86
CA ALA A 314 -11.05 -5.32 14.00
C ALA A 314 -11.38 -3.96 14.63
N THR A 315 -11.75 -3.95 15.90
CA THR A 315 -12.03 -2.71 16.65
C THR A 315 -10.77 -1.85 16.79
N HIS A 316 -9.62 -2.49 16.98
CA HIS A 316 -8.33 -1.79 17.02
C HIS A 316 -7.98 -1.18 15.65
N LEU A 317 -8.24 -1.87 14.53
CA LEU A 317 -8.06 -1.30 13.18
C LEU A 317 -8.92 -0.04 12.98
N VAL A 318 -10.18 -0.05 13.43
CA VAL A 318 -11.10 1.12 13.32
C VAL A 318 -10.59 2.29 14.16
N ALA A 319 -10.22 2.05 15.42
CA ALA A 319 -9.67 3.07 16.32
C ALA A 319 -8.32 3.61 15.82
N HIS A 320 -7.45 2.73 15.32
CA HIS A 320 -6.18 3.05 14.70
C HIS A 320 -6.36 3.93 13.46
N ALA A 321 -7.28 3.56 12.56
CA ALA A 321 -7.52 4.28 11.32
C ALA A 321 -7.87 5.75 11.55
N THR A 322 -8.79 6.03 12.46
CA THR A 322 -9.19 7.41 12.78
C THR A 322 -8.09 8.19 13.50
N THR A 323 -7.45 7.57 14.50
CA THR A 323 -6.35 8.20 15.26
C THR A 323 -5.15 8.51 14.38
N LYS A 324 -4.77 7.59 13.50
CA LYS A 324 -3.61 7.77 12.61
C LYS A 324 -3.89 8.72 11.47
N ALA A 325 -5.09 8.65 10.86
CA ALA A 325 -5.48 9.62 9.83
C ALA A 325 -5.43 11.04 10.41
N LEU A 326 -5.97 11.26 11.60
CA LEU A 326 -5.87 12.53 12.33
C LEU A 326 -4.41 12.99 12.44
N LEU A 327 -3.53 12.15 12.98
CA LEU A 327 -2.15 12.53 13.27
C LEU A 327 -1.32 12.76 11.99
N PHE A 328 -1.53 11.98 10.93
CA PHE A 328 -0.86 12.21 9.64
C PHE A 328 -1.34 13.49 8.95
N LEU A 329 -2.64 13.78 8.96
CA LEU A 329 -3.17 15.05 8.43
C LEU A 329 -2.64 16.24 9.24
N VAL A 330 -2.60 16.13 10.55
CA VAL A 330 -1.98 17.13 11.43
C VAL A 330 -0.49 17.32 11.09
N ALA A 331 0.26 16.25 10.86
CA ALA A 331 1.67 16.35 10.47
C ALA A 331 1.85 17.10 9.13
N GLY A 332 0.95 16.88 8.15
CA GLY A 332 0.91 17.64 6.91
C GLY A 332 0.62 19.12 7.13
N LEU A 333 -0.37 19.44 7.95
CA LEU A 333 -0.72 20.82 8.27
C LEU A 333 0.39 21.56 9.04
N TRP A 334 1.11 20.87 9.95
CA TRP A 334 2.32 21.43 10.58
C TRP A 334 3.41 21.70 9.54
N LEU A 335 3.62 20.79 8.60
CA LEU A 335 4.57 20.97 7.51
C LEU A 335 4.17 22.16 6.62
N THR A 336 2.89 22.27 6.23
CA THR A 336 2.37 23.41 5.45
C THR A 336 2.52 24.74 6.19
N ALA A 337 2.21 24.77 7.50
CA ALA A 337 2.24 26.00 8.29
C ALA A 337 3.66 26.43 8.69
N LEU A 338 4.54 25.49 9.02
CA LEU A 338 5.86 25.74 9.61
C LEU A 338 7.03 25.48 8.64
N GLY A 339 6.79 24.78 7.51
CA GLY A 339 7.83 24.37 6.57
C GLY A 339 8.74 23.27 7.12
N THR A 340 8.32 22.54 8.18
CA THR A 340 9.11 21.48 8.76
C THR A 340 8.24 20.41 9.42
N LYS A 341 8.69 19.18 9.39
CA LYS A 341 8.14 18.01 10.10
C LYS A 341 9.09 17.49 11.19
N ALA A 342 10.28 18.12 11.32
CA ALA A 342 11.24 17.80 12.36
C ALA A 342 10.70 18.20 13.74
N LEU A 343 10.70 17.26 14.70
CA LEU A 343 10.14 17.48 16.05
C LEU A 343 10.72 18.72 16.77
N PRO A 344 12.01 19.06 16.67
CA PRO A 344 12.52 20.31 17.25
C PRO A 344 11.83 21.56 16.68
N GLY A 345 11.52 21.57 15.38
CA GLY A 345 10.82 22.68 14.72
C GLY A 345 9.33 22.80 15.04
N LEU A 346 8.72 21.74 15.61
CA LEU A 346 7.31 21.71 16.01
C LEU A 346 7.09 22.15 17.48
N ARG A 347 8.14 22.51 18.22
CA ARG A 347 8.04 22.91 19.64
C ARG A 347 7.13 24.13 19.79
N GLY A 348 6.16 24.01 20.67
CA GLY A 348 5.20 25.07 20.97
C GLY A 348 4.17 25.37 19.89
N ALA A 349 4.13 24.60 18.80
CA ALA A 349 3.20 24.79 17.68
C ALA A 349 1.74 24.75 18.15
N GLY A 350 1.38 23.88 19.12
CA GLY A 350 0.04 23.79 19.68
C GLY A 350 -0.42 25.06 20.43
N ARG A 351 0.51 25.87 20.90
CA ARG A 351 0.18 27.16 21.53
C ARG A 351 -0.15 28.24 20.50
N ARG A 352 0.50 28.18 19.33
CA ARG A 352 0.27 29.12 18.24
C ARG A 352 -1.03 28.80 17.48
N TRP A 353 -1.38 27.52 17.31
CA TRP A 353 -2.63 27.06 16.73
C TRP A 353 -3.37 26.13 17.72
N PRO A 354 -4.11 26.72 18.70
CA PRO A 354 -4.64 25.94 19.83
C PRO A 354 -5.55 24.78 19.44
N LEU A 355 -6.43 24.97 18.43
CA LEU A 355 -7.33 23.92 17.99
C LEU A 355 -6.56 22.76 17.36
N LEU A 356 -5.56 23.07 16.51
CA LEU A 356 -4.69 22.04 15.92
C LEU A 356 -3.88 21.32 17.03
N GLY A 357 -3.42 22.07 18.05
CA GLY A 357 -2.75 21.50 19.22
C GLY A 357 -3.65 20.56 20.02
N VAL A 358 -4.93 20.95 20.25
CA VAL A 358 -5.89 20.13 20.98
C VAL A 358 -6.20 18.82 20.23
N VAL A 359 -6.53 18.88 18.94
CA VAL A 359 -6.81 17.65 18.17
C VAL A 359 -5.59 16.74 18.05
N THR A 360 -4.38 17.33 17.95
CA THR A 360 -3.11 16.58 18.05
C THR A 360 -2.99 15.89 19.40
N GLY A 361 -3.34 16.61 20.46
CA GLY A 361 -3.32 16.10 21.82
C GLY A 361 -4.28 14.93 22.03
N LEU A 362 -5.51 15.03 21.55
CA LEU A 362 -6.50 13.94 21.62
C LEU A 362 -6.02 12.70 20.85
N GLY A 363 -5.51 12.88 19.62
CA GLY A 363 -4.94 11.78 18.84
C GLY A 363 -3.74 11.13 19.52
N ALA A 364 -2.83 11.93 20.10
CA ALA A 364 -1.67 11.40 20.80
C ALA A 364 -2.06 10.68 22.12
N LEU A 365 -3.01 11.20 22.89
CA LEU A 365 -3.53 10.53 24.09
C LEU A 365 -4.24 9.22 23.75
N SER A 366 -5.03 9.18 22.66
CA SER A 366 -5.63 7.95 22.16
C SER A 366 -4.54 6.94 21.79
N LEU A 367 -3.52 7.36 21.03
CA LEU A 367 -2.39 6.53 20.63
C LEU A 367 -1.61 6.00 21.83
N ALA A 368 -1.48 6.80 22.89
CA ALA A 368 -0.87 6.39 24.17
C ALA A 368 -1.64 5.26 24.87
N GLY A 369 -2.92 5.10 24.58
CA GLY A 369 -3.80 4.18 25.30
C GLY A 369 -4.25 4.75 26.63
N VAL A 370 -4.55 6.06 26.67
CA VAL A 370 -5.10 6.71 27.86
C VAL A 370 -6.60 6.46 27.95
N ALA A 371 -7.05 5.94 29.08
CA ALA A 371 -8.48 5.76 29.38
C ALA A 371 -9.23 7.10 29.42
N PRO A 372 -10.45 7.20 28.91
CA PRO A 372 -11.27 6.20 28.23
C PRO A 372 -11.21 6.28 26.69
N LEU A 373 -10.06 6.69 26.11
CA LEU A 373 -9.92 6.91 24.67
C LEU A 373 -9.87 5.60 23.88
N SER A 374 -10.17 5.68 22.57
CA SER A 374 -10.47 4.52 21.73
C SER A 374 -9.40 3.43 21.73
N MET A 375 -8.12 3.78 21.62
CA MET A 375 -7.06 2.77 21.50
C MET A 375 -6.66 2.14 22.86
N TRP A 376 -7.15 2.63 23.98
CA TRP A 376 -7.01 1.96 25.26
C TRP A 376 -7.82 0.68 25.30
N ALA A 377 -9.14 0.78 25.19
CA ALA A 377 -10.04 -0.36 25.28
C ALA A 377 -9.73 -1.44 24.22
N THR A 378 -9.46 -1.03 22.98
CA THR A 378 -9.20 -1.98 21.89
C THR A 378 -7.86 -2.71 22.02
N LYS A 379 -6.83 -2.09 22.63
CA LYS A 379 -5.57 -2.79 22.94
C LYS A 379 -5.76 -3.81 24.06
N ASP A 380 -6.51 -3.44 25.07
CA ASP A 380 -6.71 -4.31 26.23
C ASP A 380 -7.51 -5.58 25.89
N GLU A 381 -8.44 -5.49 24.92
CA GLU A 381 -9.13 -6.66 24.39
C GLU A 381 -8.15 -7.65 23.72
N ILE A 382 -7.20 -7.14 22.96
CA ILE A 382 -6.14 -7.97 22.34
C ILE A 382 -5.21 -8.55 23.41
N LEU A 383 -4.85 -7.75 24.42
CA LEU A 383 -3.95 -8.19 25.48
C LEU A 383 -4.60 -9.23 26.39
N ALA A 384 -5.91 -9.16 26.63
CA ALA A 384 -6.66 -10.18 27.36
C ALA A 384 -6.60 -11.53 26.64
N ALA A 385 -6.83 -11.57 25.33
CA ALA A 385 -6.67 -12.78 24.54
C ALA A 385 -5.21 -13.30 24.53
N ALA A 386 -4.24 -12.39 24.46
CA ALA A 386 -2.83 -12.76 24.55
C ALA A 386 -2.45 -13.35 25.92
N LEU A 387 -3.08 -12.90 27.01
CA LEU A 387 -2.87 -13.43 28.36
C LEU A 387 -3.36 -14.88 28.50
N GLU A 388 -4.50 -15.19 27.90
CA GLU A 388 -5.03 -16.56 27.90
C GLU A 388 -4.13 -17.53 27.13
N GLU A 389 -3.56 -17.06 25.99
CA GLU A 389 -2.65 -17.87 25.17
C GLU A 389 -1.29 -18.04 25.86
N SER A 390 -0.68 -16.93 26.36
CA SER A 390 0.63 -16.95 26.98
C SER A 390 0.92 -15.70 27.80
N ILE A 391 1.34 -15.89 29.06
CA ILE A 391 1.83 -14.81 29.92
C ILE A 391 2.99 -14.04 29.25
N ALA A 392 3.85 -14.71 28.52
CA ALA A 392 4.98 -14.08 27.82
C ALA A 392 4.51 -13.16 26.71
N LEU A 393 3.51 -13.54 25.91
CA LEU A 393 2.87 -12.67 24.91
C LEU A 393 2.24 -11.43 25.54
N TYR A 394 1.52 -11.63 26.64
CA TYR A 394 0.92 -10.52 27.41
C TYR A 394 1.96 -9.52 27.89
N VAL A 395 3.05 -9.99 28.51
CA VAL A 395 4.13 -9.14 29.02
C VAL A 395 4.81 -8.36 27.89
N VAL A 396 5.09 -9.01 26.76
CA VAL A 396 5.67 -8.34 25.57
C VAL A 396 4.69 -7.31 24.99
N GLY A 397 3.40 -7.66 24.90
CA GLY A 397 2.35 -6.76 24.46
C GLY A 397 2.18 -5.55 25.39
N LEU A 398 2.21 -5.75 26.71
CA LEU A 398 2.14 -4.69 27.69
C LEU A 398 3.37 -3.76 27.63
N ALA A 399 4.56 -4.31 27.42
CA ALA A 399 5.78 -3.52 27.19
C ALA A 399 5.69 -2.70 25.89
N ALA A 400 5.11 -3.24 24.83
CA ALA A 400 4.83 -2.52 23.59
C ALA A 400 3.80 -1.39 23.80
N ALA A 401 2.78 -1.62 24.65
CA ALA A 401 1.81 -0.59 25.04
C ALA A 401 2.49 0.54 25.84
N ALA A 402 3.43 0.24 26.73
CA ALA A 402 4.25 1.23 27.42
C ALA A 402 5.08 2.09 26.46
N LEU A 403 5.72 1.46 25.45
CA LEU A 403 6.42 2.21 24.40
C LEU A 403 5.46 3.08 23.59
N SER A 404 4.21 2.60 23.36
CA SER A 404 3.15 3.36 22.72
C SER A 404 2.84 4.65 23.49
N ALA A 405 2.69 4.57 24.79
CA ALA A 405 2.52 5.74 25.65
C ALA A 405 3.75 6.67 25.59
N GLY A 406 4.96 6.11 25.51
CA GLY A 406 6.22 6.87 25.45
C GLY A 406 6.34 7.73 24.19
N TYR A 407 6.18 7.17 23.00
CA TYR A 407 6.31 7.96 21.76
C TYR A 407 5.12 8.92 21.57
N ALA A 408 3.94 8.59 22.05
CA ALA A 408 2.78 9.48 22.04
C ALA A 408 2.98 10.67 23.01
N ALA A 409 3.52 10.42 24.21
CA ALA A 409 3.92 11.46 25.13
C ALA A 409 4.97 12.41 24.54
N LYS A 410 5.92 11.88 23.75
CA LYS A 410 6.92 12.69 23.03
C LYS A 410 6.24 13.70 22.10
N ILE A 411 5.22 13.30 21.35
CA ILE A 411 4.44 14.22 20.49
C ILE A 411 3.82 15.34 21.34
N LEU A 412 3.14 14.97 22.46
CA LEU A 412 2.50 15.93 23.37
C LEU A 412 3.49 16.94 23.93
N VAL A 413 4.63 16.44 24.47
CA VAL A 413 5.68 17.30 25.03
C VAL A 413 6.18 18.28 23.98
N VAL A 414 6.48 17.82 22.77
CA VAL A 414 7.00 18.66 21.71
C VAL A 414 5.99 19.74 21.30
N VAL A 415 4.75 19.35 21.05
CA VAL A 415 3.72 20.27 20.53
C VAL A 415 3.35 21.37 21.55
N TRP A 416 3.41 21.07 22.87
CA TRP A 416 2.98 22.00 23.92
C TRP A 416 4.10 22.67 24.71
N ARG A 417 5.36 22.18 24.60
CA ARG A 417 6.52 22.76 25.31
C ARG A 417 6.83 24.16 24.78
N ARG A 418 7.16 25.08 25.68
CA ARG A 418 7.64 26.42 25.31
C ARG A 418 9.00 26.29 24.61
N THR A 419 9.17 27.02 23.50
CA THR A 419 10.43 27.09 22.76
C THR A 419 11.28 28.22 23.33
N SER A 420 12.58 27.97 23.56
CA SER A 420 13.53 29.06 23.85
C SER A 420 13.89 29.80 22.57
N SER A 421 14.41 31.04 22.68
CA SER A 421 14.82 31.84 21.53
C SER A 421 15.94 31.18 20.71
N GLU A 422 16.87 30.49 21.37
CA GLU A 422 17.94 29.73 20.73
C GLU A 422 17.44 28.51 19.98
N GLU A 423 16.50 27.76 20.57
CA GLU A 423 15.87 26.61 19.92
C GLU A 423 15.02 27.05 18.71
N ALA A 424 14.41 28.23 18.76
CA ALA A 424 13.64 28.79 17.64
C ALA A 424 14.56 29.15 16.46
N ALA A 425 15.75 29.68 16.73
CA ALA A 425 16.74 30.00 15.68
C ALA A 425 17.27 28.73 15.00
N GLN A 426 17.62 27.69 15.78
CA GLN A 426 18.03 26.39 15.24
C GLN A 426 16.93 25.68 14.45
N ALA A 427 15.66 25.85 14.85
CA ALA A 427 14.53 25.27 14.13
C ALA A 427 14.34 25.92 12.74
N GLN A 428 14.79 27.15 12.55
CA GLN A 428 14.70 27.87 11.28
C GLN A 428 15.66 27.32 10.21
N GLU A 429 16.70 26.59 10.60
CA GLU A 429 17.62 25.88 9.71
C GLU A 429 17.07 24.52 9.23
N LEU A 430 15.99 24.02 9.86
CA LEU A 430 15.39 22.71 9.59
C LEU A 430 14.21 22.79 8.60
N HIS A 431 14.34 23.64 7.56
CA HIS A 431 13.31 23.72 6.52
C HIS A 431 13.29 22.45 5.65
N ASP A 432 12.07 21.95 5.40
CA ASP A 432 11.84 20.84 4.47
C ASP A 432 11.69 21.40 3.04
N SER A 433 12.21 20.69 2.05
CA SER A 433 12.04 21.06 0.64
C SER A 433 10.61 20.88 0.13
N GLU A 434 9.76 20.18 0.88
CA GLU A 434 8.38 19.86 0.52
C GLU A 434 7.46 21.07 0.58
N GLN A 435 7.64 21.96 1.59
CA GLN A 435 6.79 23.12 1.84
C GLN A 435 7.60 24.29 2.44
N HIS A 436 7.33 25.50 1.97
CA HIS A 436 8.05 26.72 2.43
C HIS A 436 7.54 27.32 3.75
N GLY A 437 6.41 26.80 4.29
CA GLY A 437 5.78 27.32 5.50
C GLY A 437 4.93 28.58 5.24
N THR A 438 3.61 28.38 5.13
CA THR A 438 2.65 29.47 4.86
C THR A 438 2.34 30.32 6.08
N ARG A 439 2.67 29.84 7.29
CA ARG A 439 2.24 30.33 8.61
C ARG A 439 0.73 30.33 8.83
N GLU A 440 -0.01 29.64 7.96
CA GLU A 440 -1.47 29.54 7.99
C GLU A 440 -1.90 28.08 7.94
N VAL A 441 -3.04 27.79 8.59
CA VAL A 441 -3.72 26.50 8.51
C VAL A 441 -5.04 26.73 7.80
N PRO A 442 -5.31 26.07 6.68
CA PRO A 442 -6.55 26.24 5.92
C PRO A 442 -7.78 25.93 6.78
N ALA A 443 -8.77 26.82 6.82
CA ALA A 443 -9.98 26.66 7.64
C ALA A 443 -10.75 25.37 7.26
N VAL A 444 -10.70 24.95 6.00
CA VAL A 444 -11.34 23.73 5.49
C VAL A 444 -10.79 22.45 6.14
N ALA A 445 -9.59 22.49 6.72
CA ALA A 445 -8.99 21.35 7.38
C ALA A 445 -9.58 21.05 8.78
N TYR A 446 -10.13 22.05 9.47
CA TYR A 446 -10.59 21.87 10.86
C TYR A 446 -11.76 20.88 11.00
N PRO A 447 -12.86 20.94 10.20
CA PRO A 447 -13.96 20.00 10.34
C PRO A 447 -13.53 18.53 10.21
N PRO A 448 -12.74 18.12 9.20
CA PRO A 448 -12.21 16.76 9.13
C PRO A 448 -11.41 16.33 10.35
N LEU A 449 -10.55 17.23 10.87
CA LEU A 449 -9.74 16.93 12.04
C LEU A 449 -10.58 16.74 13.30
N VAL A 450 -11.62 17.54 13.48
CA VAL A 450 -12.56 17.40 14.63
C VAL A 450 -13.33 16.08 14.53
N ILE A 451 -13.80 15.70 13.33
CA ILE A 451 -14.48 14.42 13.11
C ILE A 451 -13.55 13.24 13.45
N LEU A 452 -12.31 13.26 12.96
CA LEU A 452 -11.32 12.22 13.25
C LEU A 452 -10.93 12.19 14.75
N ALA A 453 -10.80 13.36 15.38
CA ALA A 453 -10.54 13.45 16.81
C ALA A 453 -11.70 12.88 17.65
N THR A 454 -12.94 13.15 17.23
CA THR A 454 -14.13 12.52 17.85
C THR A 454 -14.06 11.00 17.70
N GLY A 455 -13.70 10.48 16.53
CA GLY A 455 -13.47 9.04 16.34
C GLY A 455 -12.38 8.49 17.26
N ALA A 456 -11.25 9.19 17.40
CA ALA A 456 -10.16 8.81 18.31
C ALA A 456 -10.57 8.80 19.80
N VAL A 457 -11.61 9.51 20.16
CA VAL A 457 -12.18 9.54 21.54
C VAL A 457 -13.23 8.44 21.74
N VAL A 458 -14.16 8.27 20.79
CA VAL A 458 -15.42 7.56 21.01
C VAL A 458 -15.40 6.10 20.53
N LEU A 459 -14.62 5.77 19.48
CA LEU A 459 -14.70 4.45 18.84
C LEU A 459 -14.23 3.28 19.74
N GLY A 460 -13.61 3.57 20.88
CA GLY A 460 -13.33 2.55 21.91
C GLY A 460 -14.58 1.87 22.47
N VAL A 461 -15.75 2.50 22.33
CA VAL A 461 -17.03 1.91 22.70
C VAL A 461 -17.32 0.59 21.98
N LEU A 462 -16.73 0.40 20.78
CA LEU A 462 -16.86 -0.83 19.99
C LEU A 462 -16.19 -2.04 20.66
N ALA A 463 -15.26 -1.82 21.59
CA ALA A 463 -14.59 -2.87 22.37
C ALA A 463 -15.14 -3.00 23.79
N LEU A 464 -16.07 -2.14 24.20
CA LEU A 464 -16.54 -2.09 25.58
C LEU A 464 -18.05 -2.42 25.72
N GLY A 465 -18.42 -2.94 26.88
CA GLY A 465 -19.80 -3.13 27.28
C GLY A 465 -20.62 -4.03 26.36
N PRO A 466 -21.93 -3.77 26.18
CA PRO A 466 -22.81 -4.63 25.36
C PRO A 466 -22.42 -4.69 23.89
N TRP A 467 -21.88 -3.60 23.34
CA TRP A 467 -21.45 -3.50 21.95
C TRP A 467 -20.23 -4.38 21.68
N GLY A 468 -19.19 -4.28 22.54
CA GLY A 468 -18.00 -5.14 22.46
C GLY A 468 -18.35 -6.60 22.59
N ALA A 469 -19.16 -6.95 23.60
CA ALA A 469 -19.62 -8.33 23.80
C ALA A 469 -20.46 -8.88 22.63
N ALA A 470 -21.30 -8.05 22.00
CA ALA A 470 -22.06 -8.48 20.82
C ALA A 470 -21.15 -8.73 19.62
N LEU A 471 -20.15 -7.87 19.40
CA LEU A 471 -19.19 -7.98 18.32
C LEU A 471 -18.27 -9.20 18.50
N ALA A 472 -17.75 -9.41 19.71
CA ALA A 472 -16.92 -10.57 20.06
C ALA A 472 -17.69 -11.87 19.84
N ARG A 473 -18.94 -11.97 20.30
CA ARG A 473 -19.77 -13.16 20.03
C ARG A 473 -19.99 -13.42 18.54
N SER A 474 -20.07 -12.37 17.73
CA SER A 474 -20.30 -12.49 16.29
C SER A 474 -19.04 -12.89 15.50
N LEU A 475 -17.85 -12.50 15.96
CA LEU A 475 -16.59 -12.70 15.24
C LEU A 475 -15.73 -13.82 15.86
N ASP A 476 -15.70 -13.93 17.18
CA ASP A 476 -14.82 -14.85 17.92
C ASP A 476 -15.60 -15.99 18.61
N GLY A 477 -16.92 -15.92 18.59
CA GLY A 477 -17.78 -16.93 19.20
C GLY A 477 -18.13 -16.67 20.67
N PRO A 478 -18.89 -17.60 21.32
CA PRO A 478 -19.47 -17.37 22.63
C PRO A 478 -18.49 -17.38 23.80
N ASN A 479 -17.33 -18.01 23.65
CA ASN A 479 -16.34 -18.21 24.73
C ASN A 479 -15.13 -17.27 24.58
N HIS A 480 -15.32 -16.13 23.96
CA HIS A 480 -14.22 -15.18 23.73
C HIS A 480 -13.77 -14.51 25.04
N PRO A 481 -12.44 -14.47 25.32
CA PRO A 481 -11.88 -13.71 26.44
C PRO A 481 -12.14 -12.22 26.27
N SER A 482 -12.55 -11.56 27.34
CA SER A 482 -12.72 -10.10 27.35
C SER A 482 -11.85 -9.49 28.46
N ALA A 483 -11.37 -8.26 28.21
CA ALA A 483 -10.56 -7.56 29.20
C ALA A 483 -11.31 -7.37 30.52
N GLY A 484 -10.75 -7.88 31.60
CA GLY A 484 -11.24 -7.67 32.95
C GLY A 484 -10.95 -6.25 33.44
N VAL A 485 -11.66 -5.83 34.48
CA VAL A 485 -11.47 -4.49 35.08
C VAL A 485 -10.03 -4.30 35.57
N LEU A 486 -9.38 -5.35 36.08
CA LEU A 486 -8.00 -5.29 36.55
C LEU A 486 -7.02 -5.02 35.42
N GLU A 487 -7.14 -5.69 34.27
CA GLU A 487 -6.28 -5.52 33.08
C GLU A 487 -6.44 -4.11 32.52
N LEU A 488 -7.70 -3.63 32.38
CA LEU A 488 -8.02 -2.27 31.98
C LEU A 488 -7.38 -1.21 32.88
N MET A 489 -7.35 -1.47 34.18
CA MET A 489 -6.72 -0.56 35.16
C MET A 489 -5.20 -0.61 35.09
N ILE A 490 -4.60 -1.79 34.94
CA ILE A 490 -3.14 -1.95 34.83
C ILE A 490 -2.63 -1.17 33.61
N SER A 491 -3.25 -1.32 32.46
CA SER A 491 -2.83 -0.63 31.22
C SER A 491 -3.02 0.88 31.31
N ALA A 492 -4.15 1.34 31.89
CA ALA A 492 -4.41 2.76 32.10
C ALA A 492 -3.37 3.41 33.04
N VAL A 493 -3.07 2.77 34.17
CA VAL A 493 -2.06 3.24 35.13
C VAL A 493 -0.67 3.24 34.48
N LEU A 494 -0.31 2.18 33.76
CA LEU A 494 0.96 2.10 33.03
C LEU A 494 1.10 3.25 32.02
N ALA A 495 0.07 3.53 31.24
CA ALA A 495 0.07 4.62 30.28
C ALA A 495 0.30 5.98 30.98
N LEU A 496 -0.38 6.24 32.09
CA LEU A 496 -0.23 7.47 32.87
C LEU A 496 1.16 7.60 33.50
N ILE A 497 1.72 6.51 34.02
CA ILE A 497 3.09 6.49 34.59
C ILE A 497 4.09 6.84 33.49
N VAL A 498 4.00 6.20 32.32
CA VAL A 498 4.93 6.46 31.21
C VAL A 498 4.76 7.89 30.68
N LEU A 499 3.53 8.39 30.53
CA LEU A 499 3.27 9.78 30.20
C LEU A 499 4.00 10.71 31.19
N GLY A 500 3.76 10.54 32.48
CA GLY A 500 4.37 11.33 33.55
C GLY A 500 5.90 11.27 33.51
N ALA A 501 6.47 10.09 33.28
CA ALA A 501 7.91 9.89 33.14
C ALA A 501 8.48 10.69 31.96
N VAL A 502 7.84 10.63 30.78
CA VAL A 502 8.28 11.37 29.59
C VAL A 502 8.12 12.89 29.78
N PHE A 503 7.05 13.33 30.43
CA PHE A 503 6.89 14.76 30.76
C PHE A 503 7.98 15.25 31.72
N ARG A 504 8.41 14.42 32.67
CA ARG A 504 9.37 14.80 33.71
C ARG A 504 10.83 14.70 33.25
N TRP A 505 11.18 13.63 32.51
CA TRP A 505 12.56 13.30 32.15
C TRP A 505 12.84 13.36 30.66
N GLY A 506 11.82 13.55 29.81
CA GLY A 506 11.94 13.47 28.36
C GLY A 506 11.85 12.03 27.82
N ALA A 507 11.70 11.90 26.53
CA ALA A 507 11.64 10.62 25.85
C ALA A 507 13.06 10.11 25.54
N PRO A 508 13.42 8.86 25.88
CA PRO A 508 14.69 8.28 25.49
C PRO A 508 14.76 8.10 23.96
N GLU A 509 15.92 8.36 23.37
CA GLU A 509 16.14 8.21 21.93
C GLU A 509 17.28 7.20 21.66
N PRO A 510 17.03 5.88 21.73
CA PRO A 510 18.08 4.88 21.56
C PRO A 510 18.69 4.98 20.14
N ARG A 511 20.01 5.08 20.08
CA ARG A 511 20.74 5.31 18.81
C ARG A 511 20.53 4.18 17.79
N TRP A 512 20.50 2.93 18.26
CA TRP A 512 20.30 1.73 17.43
C TRP A 512 18.94 1.71 16.70
N ALA A 513 17.93 2.36 17.28
CA ALA A 513 16.56 2.37 16.73
C ALA A 513 16.32 3.51 15.73
N ARG A 514 17.17 4.55 15.69
CA ARG A 514 16.97 5.72 14.81
C ARG A 514 16.98 5.38 13.33
N GLY A 515 17.87 4.47 12.92
CA GLY A 515 18.03 4.05 11.53
C GLY A 515 17.15 2.88 11.12
N TRP A 516 15.95 2.73 11.71
CA TRP A 516 15.03 1.64 11.37
C TRP A 516 15.70 0.25 11.40
N LEU A 517 16.56 0.02 12.41
CA LEU A 517 17.31 -1.23 12.62
C LEU A 517 18.32 -1.54 11.50
N GLY A 518 18.57 -0.61 10.59
CA GLY A 518 19.43 -0.85 9.42
C GLY A 518 18.85 -1.83 8.40
N LEU A 519 17.54 -2.15 8.47
CA LEU A 519 16.90 -3.14 7.59
C LEU A 519 17.00 -2.75 6.11
N ASP A 520 16.86 -1.47 5.76
CA ASP A 520 17.02 -0.99 4.38
C ASP A 520 18.43 -1.28 3.85
N ALA A 521 19.47 -1.00 4.65
CA ALA A 521 20.85 -1.29 4.28
C ALA A 521 21.08 -2.82 4.16
N ALA A 522 20.56 -3.59 5.11
CA ALA A 522 20.69 -5.05 5.08
C ALA A 522 20.02 -5.66 3.83
N VAL A 523 18.81 -5.21 3.47
CA VAL A 523 18.12 -5.67 2.26
C VAL A 523 18.88 -5.24 1.00
N ARG A 524 19.40 -4.03 0.97
CA ARG A 524 20.22 -3.54 -0.13
C ARG A 524 21.46 -4.41 -0.34
N ASP A 525 22.18 -4.73 0.73
CA ASP A 525 23.45 -5.46 0.65
C ASP A 525 23.24 -6.97 0.40
N VAL A 526 22.20 -7.57 0.99
CA VAL A 526 21.98 -9.02 0.94
C VAL A 526 21.11 -9.44 -0.25
N VAL A 527 20.17 -8.57 -0.70
CA VAL A 527 19.21 -8.92 -1.76
C VAL A 527 19.46 -8.09 -3.02
N VAL A 528 19.36 -6.75 -2.92
CA VAL A 528 19.35 -5.88 -4.10
C VAL A 528 20.70 -5.90 -4.83
N THR A 529 21.79 -5.67 -4.12
CA THR A 529 23.13 -5.63 -4.73
C THR A 529 23.54 -6.95 -5.38
N PRO A 530 23.37 -8.12 -4.75
CA PRO A 530 23.64 -9.40 -5.40
C PRO A 530 22.76 -9.67 -6.62
N THR A 531 21.48 -9.32 -6.55
CA THR A 531 20.55 -9.47 -7.68
C THR A 531 20.98 -8.62 -8.88
N LEU A 532 21.34 -7.36 -8.66
CA LEU A 532 21.83 -6.48 -9.71
C LEU A 532 23.15 -6.98 -10.30
N ARG A 533 24.09 -7.45 -9.45
CA ARG A 533 25.35 -8.06 -9.91
C ARG A 533 25.10 -9.30 -10.76
N LEU A 534 24.14 -10.13 -10.39
CA LEU A 534 23.75 -11.30 -11.15
C LEU A 534 23.14 -10.88 -12.51
N ALA A 535 22.24 -9.89 -12.51
CA ALA A 535 21.65 -9.36 -13.73
C ALA A 535 22.72 -8.80 -14.69
N ASP A 536 23.68 -8.03 -14.17
CA ASP A 536 24.81 -7.52 -14.95
C ASP A 536 25.71 -8.66 -15.48
N ALA A 537 25.89 -9.72 -14.70
CA ALA A 537 26.69 -10.88 -15.15
C ALA A 537 25.97 -11.63 -16.27
N LEU A 538 24.65 -11.80 -16.16
CA LEU A 538 23.81 -12.44 -17.18
C LEU A 538 23.75 -11.59 -18.46
N ALA A 539 23.61 -10.27 -18.34
CA ALA A 539 23.66 -9.36 -19.49
C ALA A 539 25.00 -9.44 -20.21
N ARG A 540 26.13 -9.43 -19.47
CA ARG A 540 27.45 -9.62 -20.07
C ARG A 540 27.64 -11.00 -20.72
N PHE A 541 27.01 -12.03 -20.18
CA PHE A 541 27.03 -13.36 -20.77
C PHE A 541 26.24 -13.37 -22.09
N ASP A 542 25.06 -12.75 -22.10
CA ASP A 542 24.22 -12.60 -23.29
C ASP A 542 24.98 -11.87 -24.40
N ASP A 543 25.50 -10.68 -24.13
CA ASP A 543 26.26 -9.85 -25.12
C ASP A 543 27.52 -10.56 -25.60
N ARG A 544 28.34 -11.17 -24.73
CA ARG A 544 29.67 -11.68 -25.07
C ARG A 544 29.69 -13.12 -25.56
N VAL A 545 28.71 -13.92 -25.15
CA VAL A 545 28.66 -15.36 -25.46
C VAL A 545 27.58 -15.65 -26.51
N LEU A 546 26.33 -15.26 -26.21
CA LEU A 546 25.21 -15.58 -27.10
C LEU A 546 25.23 -14.72 -28.35
N ASP A 547 25.28 -13.41 -28.23
CA ASP A 547 25.32 -12.51 -29.38
C ASP A 547 26.62 -12.66 -30.19
N ALA A 548 27.78 -12.77 -29.52
CA ALA A 548 29.04 -13.05 -30.19
C ALA A 548 29.02 -14.40 -30.91
N GLY A 549 28.39 -15.43 -30.34
CA GLY A 549 28.18 -16.73 -30.97
C GLY A 549 27.32 -16.64 -32.23
N VAL A 550 26.19 -15.94 -32.13
CA VAL A 550 25.30 -15.69 -33.29
C VAL A 550 25.99 -14.89 -34.36
N MET A 551 26.72 -13.84 -34.01
CA MET A 551 27.48 -13.03 -34.96
C MET A 551 28.63 -13.81 -35.61
N ALA A 552 29.32 -14.67 -34.85
CA ALA A 552 30.35 -15.55 -35.36
C ALA A 552 29.79 -16.60 -36.36
N ALA A 553 28.64 -17.21 -36.02
CA ALA A 553 27.93 -18.17 -36.89
C ALA A 553 27.45 -17.48 -38.18
N SER A 554 26.81 -16.30 -38.05
CA SER A 554 26.40 -15.49 -39.18
C SER A 554 27.59 -15.10 -40.07
N GLY A 555 28.68 -14.61 -39.45
CA GLY A 555 29.92 -14.29 -40.18
C GLY A 555 30.57 -15.50 -40.81
N ALA A 556 30.49 -16.69 -40.21
CA ALA A 556 30.95 -17.93 -40.82
C ALA A 556 30.10 -18.32 -42.02
N THR A 557 28.78 -18.23 -41.91
CA THR A 557 27.84 -18.48 -43.02
C THR A 557 28.08 -17.53 -44.19
N LEU A 558 28.26 -16.23 -43.91
CA LEU A 558 28.59 -15.24 -44.94
C LEU A 558 29.94 -15.53 -45.61
N ARG A 559 30.96 -15.94 -44.83
CA ARG A 559 32.27 -16.34 -45.40
C ARG A 559 32.16 -17.58 -46.28
N VAL A 560 31.34 -18.57 -45.88
CA VAL A 560 31.07 -19.76 -46.70
C VAL A 560 30.33 -19.37 -47.97
N ALA A 561 29.29 -18.55 -47.87
CA ALA A 561 28.54 -18.05 -49.03
C ALA A 561 29.42 -17.25 -50.00
N GLN A 562 30.28 -16.37 -49.46
CA GLN A 562 31.25 -15.62 -50.28
C GLN A 562 32.30 -16.52 -50.94
N ARG A 563 32.74 -17.59 -50.25
CA ARG A 563 33.66 -18.57 -50.86
C ARG A 563 32.95 -19.39 -51.92
N ALA A 564 31.70 -19.82 -51.67
CA ALA A 564 30.89 -20.51 -52.66
C ALA A 564 30.61 -19.61 -53.87
N GLY A 565 30.25 -18.32 -53.67
CA GLY A 565 30.08 -17.37 -54.75
C GLY A 565 31.37 -17.15 -55.60
N ARG A 566 32.54 -17.03 -54.94
CA ARG A 566 33.81 -16.91 -55.63
C ARG A 566 34.21 -18.17 -56.41
N LEU A 567 33.78 -19.34 -55.93
CA LEU A 567 33.95 -20.60 -56.67
C LEU A 567 33.00 -20.65 -57.85
N ASP A 568 31.78 -20.21 -57.69
CA ASP A 568 30.74 -20.08 -58.72
C ASP A 568 31.17 -19.12 -59.82
N ASP A 569 31.59 -17.90 -59.42
CA ASP A 569 32.13 -16.88 -60.31
C ASP A 569 33.36 -17.40 -61.15
N ARG A 570 34.24 -18.24 -60.53
CA ARG A 570 35.42 -18.75 -61.17
C ARG A 570 35.20 -19.99 -62.04
N LEU A 571 34.28 -20.87 -61.66
CA LEU A 571 34.04 -22.15 -62.32
C LEU A 571 32.85 -22.09 -63.28
N LEU A 572 31.80 -21.34 -63.01
CA LEU A 572 30.60 -21.23 -63.83
C LEU A 572 30.65 -20.02 -64.77
N ASP A 573 31.07 -18.84 -64.30
CA ASP A 573 31.16 -17.65 -65.15
C ASP A 573 32.25 -17.75 -66.23
N GLY A 574 33.33 -18.51 -65.93
CA GLY A 574 34.33 -18.83 -66.97
C GLY A 574 33.80 -19.66 -68.15
N THR A 575 32.78 -20.49 -67.89
CA THR A 575 32.10 -21.30 -68.93
C THR A 575 30.87 -20.59 -69.50
N VAL A 576 30.20 -19.73 -68.73
CA VAL A 576 29.01 -18.95 -69.14
C VAL A 576 29.40 -17.70 -69.93
N GLY A 577 30.59 -17.14 -69.66
CA GLY A 577 31.13 -16.00 -70.44
C GLY A 577 31.27 -16.26 -71.93
N ALA A 578 31.44 -17.54 -72.34
CA ALA A 578 31.43 -17.96 -73.74
C ALA A 578 30.02 -18.05 -74.37
N VAL A 579 28.97 -18.26 -73.50
CA VAL A 579 27.56 -18.38 -73.93
C VAL A 579 26.80 -17.06 -73.80
N SER A 580 27.27 -16.18 -72.92
CA SER A 580 26.54 -14.97 -72.41
C SER A 580 26.57 -13.78 -73.42
N THR A 581 27.51 -13.75 -74.39
CA THR A 581 27.52 -12.64 -75.32
C THR A 581 26.30 -12.62 -76.30
N GLY A 582 25.53 -13.71 -76.31
CA GLY A 582 24.27 -13.81 -77.08
C GLY A 582 23.03 -13.45 -76.23
N ALA A 583 23.08 -13.67 -74.88
CA ALA A 583 21.93 -13.50 -73.97
C ALA A 583 21.84 -12.07 -73.40
N LEU A 584 22.96 -11.32 -73.32
CA LEU A 584 23.00 -9.97 -72.77
C LEU A 584 22.13 -8.93 -73.49
N ARG A 585 21.83 -9.14 -74.76
CA ARG A 585 20.94 -8.26 -75.54
C ARG A 585 19.44 -8.49 -75.22
N ALA A 586 19.08 -9.63 -74.64
CA ALA A 586 17.70 -9.94 -74.27
C ALA A 586 17.42 -9.52 -72.79
N ALA A 587 18.44 -9.55 -71.91
CA ALA A 587 18.31 -9.26 -70.48
C ALA A 587 18.18 -7.75 -70.15
N ASP A 588 18.74 -6.88 -71.03
CA ASP A 588 18.68 -5.42 -70.81
C ASP A 588 17.23 -4.83 -70.83
N ARG A 589 16.30 -5.57 -71.44
CA ARG A 589 14.86 -5.20 -71.45
C ARG A 589 14.07 -5.69 -70.23
N ALA A 590 14.56 -6.72 -69.56
CA ALA A 590 13.88 -7.26 -68.36
C ALA A 590 14.28 -6.55 -67.08
N GLY A 591 15.52 -5.98 -67.00
CA GLY A 591 16.00 -5.31 -65.75
C GLY A 591 15.27 -4.02 -65.40
N HIS A 592 14.74 -3.32 -66.41
CA HIS A 592 13.98 -2.08 -66.12
C HIS A 592 12.59 -2.30 -65.48
N PHE A 593 12.11 -3.53 -65.43
CA PHE A 593 10.82 -3.85 -64.84
C PHE A 593 10.94 -4.19 -63.33
N ASP A 594 12.07 -4.79 -62.93
CA ASP A 594 12.32 -5.26 -61.57
C ASP A 594 12.55 -4.08 -60.59
N ASP A 595 13.38 -3.11 -60.98
CA ASP A 595 13.71 -1.93 -60.13
C ASP A 595 12.50 -1.04 -59.78
N ARG A 596 11.44 -1.00 -60.63
CA ARG A 596 10.30 -0.13 -60.38
C ARG A 596 9.19 -0.77 -59.58
N VAL A 597 9.05 -2.09 -59.56
CA VAL A 597 7.92 -2.77 -58.93
C VAL A 597 8.29 -3.35 -57.59
N PHE A 598 9.43 -4.05 -57.46
CA PHE A 598 9.79 -4.73 -56.21
C PHE A 598 10.47 -3.81 -55.18
N ASP A 599 11.47 -3.01 -55.58
CA ASP A 599 12.15 -2.11 -54.64
C ASP A 599 11.25 -0.96 -54.17
N GLY A 600 10.33 -0.51 -55.02
CA GLY A 600 9.30 0.47 -54.62
C GLY A 600 8.31 -0.07 -53.60
N ALA A 601 8.04 -1.37 -53.58
CA ALA A 601 7.14 -2.03 -52.65
C ALA A 601 7.82 -2.27 -51.28
N VAL A 602 9.07 -2.75 -51.28
CA VAL A 602 9.87 -2.98 -50.07
C VAL A 602 10.12 -1.66 -49.34
N GLY A 603 10.43 -0.57 -50.05
CA GLY A 603 10.63 0.75 -49.45
C GLY A 603 9.34 1.34 -48.82
N ARG A 604 8.16 0.99 -49.31
CA ARG A 604 6.87 1.39 -48.74
C ARG A 604 6.55 0.61 -47.45
N VAL A 605 6.79 -0.69 -47.44
CA VAL A 605 6.60 -1.55 -46.25
C VAL A 605 7.56 -1.15 -45.15
N THR A 606 8.84 -0.90 -45.46
CA THR A 606 9.85 -0.50 -44.46
C THR A 606 9.52 0.85 -43.82
N ARG A 607 9.01 1.82 -44.61
CA ARG A 607 8.53 3.11 -44.04
C ARG A 607 7.29 2.94 -43.20
N GLY A 608 6.35 2.06 -43.56
CA GLY A 608 5.16 1.73 -42.78
C GLY A 608 5.51 1.08 -41.46
N VAL A 609 6.41 0.12 -41.43
CA VAL A 609 6.86 -0.54 -40.18
C VAL A 609 7.62 0.42 -39.26
N ARG A 610 8.46 1.31 -39.81
CA ARG A 610 9.14 2.33 -38.99
C ARG A 610 8.17 3.37 -38.40
N SER A 611 7.13 3.77 -39.12
CA SER A 611 6.11 4.69 -38.61
C SER A 611 5.21 4.04 -37.54
N LEU A 612 4.86 2.78 -37.70
CA LEU A 612 4.15 2.00 -36.69
C LEU A 612 4.99 1.77 -35.42
N GLY A 613 6.30 1.48 -35.60
CA GLY A 613 7.23 1.35 -34.48
C GLY A 613 7.43 2.67 -33.70
N ALA A 614 7.44 3.81 -34.41
CA ALA A 614 7.49 5.13 -33.77
C ALA A 614 6.18 5.47 -33.03
N LEU A 615 5.04 5.04 -33.56
CA LEU A 615 3.73 5.23 -32.89
C LEU A 615 3.62 4.36 -31.63
N ALA A 616 4.10 3.12 -31.69
CA ALA A 616 4.10 2.19 -30.57
C ALA A 616 5.01 2.62 -29.41
N ARG A 617 6.05 3.42 -29.70
CA ARG A 617 6.97 3.97 -28.68
C ARG A 617 6.47 5.25 -28.01
N ARG A 618 5.46 5.93 -28.54
CA ARG A 618 4.94 7.18 -27.96
C ARG A 618 4.44 7.06 -26.51
N PRO A 619 3.82 5.93 -26.08
CA PRO A 619 3.45 5.76 -24.67
C PRO A 619 4.64 5.41 -23.76
N GLN A 620 5.80 5.06 -24.31
CA GLN A 620 6.97 4.64 -23.54
C GLN A 620 7.76 5.86 -23.04
N THR A 621 7.39 6.35 -21.86
CA THR A 621 8.01 7.54 -21.26
C THR A 621 9.31 7.23 -20.51
N GLY A 622 9.67 5.94 -20.33
CA GLY A 622 10.81 5.49 -19.52
C GLY A 622 10.61 5.65 -18.01
N GLN A 623 9.47 6.17 -17.57
CA GLN A 623 9.16 6.41 -16.17
C GLN A 623 8.11 5.41 -15.68
N LEU A 624 8.50 4.54 -14.77
CA LEU A 624 7.72 3.41 -14.30
C LEU A 624 6.32 3.80 -13.77
N HIS A 625 6.22 4.97 -13.12
CA HIS A 625 4.95 5.48 -12.60
C HIS A 625 3.90 5.82 -13.70
N HIS A 626 4.35 6.21 -14.90
CA HIS A 626 3.43 6.43 -16.03
C HIS A 626 2.87 5.12 -16.58
N TYR A 627 3.67 4.03 -16.56
CA TYR A 627 3.18 2.70 -16.98
C TYR A 627 2.17 2.15 -15.98
N TYR A 628 2.43 2.29 -14.67
CA TYR A 628 1.47 1.86 -13.65
C TYR A 628 0.18 2.67 -13.66
N LEU A 629 0.25 3.97 -13.91
CA LEU A 629 -0.95 4.79 -14.09
C LEU A 629 -1.79 4.26 -15.28
N GLN A 630 -1.14 3.95 -16.40
CA GLN A 630 -1.82 3.39 -17.58
C GLN A 630 -2.41 2.01 -17.28
N VAL A 631 -1.67 1.13 -16.59
CA VAL A 631 -2.16 -0.20 -16.19
C VAL A 631 -3.36 -0.09 -15.26
N VAL A 632 -3.30 0.73 -14.22
CA VAL A 632 -4.42 0.95 -13.28
C VAL A 632 -5.64 1.51 -14.02
N ALA A 633 -5.44 2.48 -14.92
CA ALA A 633 -6.53 3.06 -15.69
C ALA A 633 -7.15 2.04 -16.68
N ILE A 634 -6.33 1.27 -17.39
CA ILE A 634 -6.80 0.25 -18.35
C ILE A 634 -7.54 -0.87 -17.62
N LEU A 635 -7.03 -1.32 -16.47
CA LEU A 635 -7.68 -2.37 -15.69
C LEU A 635 -8.97 -1.89 -15.04
N ALA A 636 -9.03 -0.62 -14.60
CA ALA A 636 -10.28 -0.01 -14.13
C ALA A 636 -11.33 0.06 -15.25
N VAL A 637 -10.93 0.47 -16.46
CA VAL A 637 -11.79 0.48 -17.65
C VAL A 637 -12.19 -0.95 -18.07
N GLY A 638 -11.25 -1.90 -18.03
CA GLY A 638 -11.51 -3.31 -18.31
C GLY A 638 -12.51 -3.94 -17.34
N PHE A 639 -12.37 -3.61 -16.05
CA PHE A 639 -13.35 -3.98 -15.02
C PHE A 639 -14.75 -3.45 -15.32
N LEU A 640 -14.82 -2.18 -15.73
CA LEU A 640 -16.09 -1.54 -16.12
C LEU A 640 -16.73 -2.18 -17.35
N LEU A 641 -15.91 -2.52 -18.36
CA LEU A 641 -16.39 -3.20 -19.55
C LEU A 641 -16.96 -4.60 -19.21
N LEU A 642 -16.30 -5.33 -18.28
CA LEU A 642 -16.82 -6.61 -17.79
C LEU A 642 -18.19 -6.46 -17.10
N PHE A 643 -18.38 -5.36 -16.37
CA PHE A 643 -19.65 -5.06 -15.71
C PHE A 643 -20.80 -4.77 -16.71
N PHE A 644 -20.50 -4.00 -17.79
CA PHE A 644 -21.50 -3.60 -18.78
C PHE A 644 -21.76 -4.63 -19.88
N VAL A 645 -20.82 -5.55 -20.14
CA VAL A 645 -20.95 -6.57 -21.22
C VAL A 645 -21.61 -7.85 -20.74
N ARG A 646 -21.65 -8.11 -19.43
CA ARG A 646 -22.22 -9.34 -18.84
C ARG A 646 -23.34 -9.09 -17.82
N GLY A 647 -23.80 -7.83 -17.64
CA GLY A 647 -24.95 -7.47 -16.78
C GLY A 647 -26.30 -7.56 -17.47
#